data_5e9d0b5bef9603cff99475422a2facf9
#
_entry.id   5e9d0b5bef9603cff99475422a2facf9
#
_cell.length_a   1.000
_cell.length_b   1.000
_cell.length_c   1.000
_cell.angle_alpha   90.00
_cell.angle_beta   90.00
_cell.angle_gamma   90.00
#
_symmetry.space_group_name_H-M   'P 1'
#
loop_
_entity.id
_entity.type
_entity.pdbx_description
1 polymer ?
#
loop_
_entity_poly.entity_id
_entity_poly.type
_entity_poly.pdbx_seq_one_letter_code
_entity_poly.pdbx_strand_id
1 'polypeptide(L)'
;MVQLPHSADVVVIGAGVVGNAAVAHLADLGWRSIVQLDKGPLPDPGGSTGHASNFVFPVDHSKEITDLTVDSLRQYTELGVLDHCGGVEVARSTERMQELTRRMTSALSWGVEAHLVSPAEIQQLVPFCDADLLIGGFHTPTAAILDPIRAGELLRERAEEAGALSTFAMTEVTWIETRRGRVTRVLTDRGEIRTEHVVIACGVWSPQVAALAGAAIPLAPAVHQMIDVGPIPELEATGEWISFPLLRDMDRLMYERQRGSSLEIGSYAHRPMLHRPSEIPPVGDHPGQATPTSFPFTEEDFTAQYGHAREMFPGLLADPGLPRPVAINGLLAITPDGGALVGELPEVRGLWSAAAVWIKEAAGAGRMLAELLTEGTSEIDPRGSDPARFHPAARSEAHVRARAAEGFPKTYGITHPREQWLSDRPSRTSPVHSRTAALGAEFFEAAGWERPQWYGASARLRDRFAGRLTARVHEWDARWWSPLIEVEHLAMREGVAMIDLAAFAILDVRGPGALALLERLAVARIDVPVGRCVYTPLLTPAGTFRSDLTVVRRGEEDFRVITGGTEGGRDLAWLSAHAPDDGSVQITDSTSALTTIGVWGPRAEELLDAVTDADVTLAAFPYGTAQDLHLGSIPVSALRISYVGENGAELHVAAEHGLALWDRLWAAGQELGVIAAGIGVYGTTGRLEKAYRLLGAELTAEHDPVDADLALPKVKRADFVGKQAYLAARERGPRAMLCTLALTDPPEDPTLARFPTGGEPVLSPDGEVLIDAAGRRSYVTSAGPAPSLGRYLLLAYLPLAQAELGTAVQVQYLGTRLAAEVIGVGRTPPFDPEDSRMKHPDGADSAGPGV
;
A
#
# COMPACT_ATOMS: atom_id res chain seq x y z
N MET A 1 19.80 -28.74 30.13
CA MET A 1 19.34 -27.68 29.22
C MET A 1 20.51 -27.35 28.31
N VAL A 2 20.25 -27.23 26.98
CA VAL A 2 21.26 -26.79 26.02
C VAL A 2 21.63 -25.32 26.34
N GLN A 3 22.92 -25.01 26.34
CA GLN A 3 23.43 -23.66 26.63
C GLN A 3 23.17 -22.74 25.41
N LEU A 4 22.77 -21.49 25.65
CA LEU A 4 22.65 -20.49 24.59
C LEU A 4 24.04 -20.19 23.98
N PRO A 5 24.14 -19.95 22.68
CA PRO A 5 25.37 -19.46 22.06
C PRO A 5 25.69 -18.05 22.52
N HIS A 6 26.97 -17.67 22.58
CA HIS A 6 27.41 -16.34 22.98
C HIS A 6 27.10 -15.26 21.93
N SER A 7 26.98 -15.67 20.66
CA SER A 7 26.68 -14.76 19.54
C SER A 7 25.91 -15.49 18.43
N ALA A 8 25.22 -14.72 17.62
CA ALA A 8 24.54 -15.16 16.41
C ALA A 8 24.64 -14.06 15.33
N ASP A 9 24.57 -14.47 14.06
CA ASP A 9 24.46 -13.52 12.95
C ASP A 9 23.09 -12.80 13.00
N VAL A 10 22.04 -13.56 13.36
CA VAL A 10 20.67 -13.06 13.55
C VAL A 10 19.96 -13.83 14.66
N VAL A 11 19.16 -13.13 15.46
CA VAL A 11 18.23 -13.72 16.44
C VAL A 11 16.81 -13.50 15.96
N VAL A 12 16.05 -14.58 15.75
CA VAL A 12 14.63 -14.54 15.39
C VAL A 12 13.81 -14.84 16.65
N ILE A 13 12.97 -13.91 17.08
CA ILE A 13 12.10 -14.03 18.24
C ILE A 13 10.70 -14.44 17.78
N GLY A 14 10.26 -15.63 18.15
CA GLY A 14 9.01 -16.25 17.72
C GLY A 14 9.25 -17.48 16.84
N ALA A 15 8.58 -18.58 17.16
CA ALA A 15 8.61 -19.84 16.42
C ALA A 15 7.23 -20.26 15.90
N GLY A 16 6.33 -19.27 15.67
CA GLY A 16 5.14 -19.44 14.87
C GLY A 16 5.50 -19.60 13.39
N VAL A 17 4.50 -19.84 12.52
CA VAL A 17 4.71 -20.10 11.09
C VAL A 17 5.54 -19.02 10.41
N VAL A 18 5.36 -17.74 10.78
CA VAL A 18 6.10 -16.59 10.19
C VAL A 18 7.58 -16.62 10.58
N GLY A 19 7.89 -16.84 11.88
CA GLY A 19 9.27 -16.94 12.35
C GLY A 19 9.99 -18.15 11.75
N ASN A 20 9.29 -19.29 11.61
CA ASN A 20 9.82 -20.49 10.97
C ASN A 20 10.09 -20.28 9.48
N ALA A 21 9.22 -19.53 8.77
CA ALA A 21 9.47 -19.14 7.37
C ALA A 21 10.71 -18.23 7.26
N ALA A 22 10.82 -17.25 8.13
CA ALA A 22 11.98 -16.34 8.13
C ALA A 22 13.31 -17.10 8.32
N VAL A 23 13.41 -18.01 9.31
CA VAL A 23 14.66 -18.78 9.53
C VAL A 23 14.99 -19.72 8.36
N ALA A 24 13.98 -20.31 7.71
CA ALA A 24 14.16 -21.15 6.54
C ALA A 24 14.81 -20.37 5.39
N HIS A 25 14.22 -19.22 5.03
CA HIS A 25 14.73 -18.40 3.92
C HIS A 25 16.07 -17.71 4.23
N LEU A 26 16.31 -17.30 5.47
CA LEU A 26 17.64 -16.83 5.88
C LEU A 26 18.70 -17.92 5.67
N ALA A 27 18.40 -19.17 6.04
CA ALA A 27 19.31 -20.29 5.81
C ALA A 27 19.55 -20.56 4.31
N ASP A 28 18.49 -20.45 3.48
CA ASP A 28 18.59 -20.60 2.02
C ASP A 28 19.48 -19.51 1.41
N LEU A 29 19.38 -18.27 1.91
CA LEU A 29 20.21 -17.13 1.48
C LEU A 29 21.64 -17.12 2.07
N GLY A 30 22.01 -18.18 2.79
CA GLY A 30 23.39 -18.40 3.21
C GLY A 30 23.74 -17.97 4.63
N TRP A 31 22.79 -17.52 5.43
CA TRP A 31 23.02 -17.29 6.86
C TRP A 31 23.31 -18.63 7.57
N ARG A 32 24.30 -18.65 8.48
CA ARG A 32 24.76 -19.92 9.11
C ARG A 32 24.74 -19.93 10.61
N SER A 33 24.53 -18.79 11.25
CA SER A 33 24.45 -18.67 12.72
C SER A 33 23.13 -17.98 13.09
N ILE A 34 22.02 -18.71 12.88
CA ILE A 34 20.67 -18.26 13.20
C ILE A 34 20.25 -18.82 14.55
N VAL A 35 19.81 -17.99 15.46
CA VAL A 35 19.21 -18.41 16.74
C VAL A 35 17.74 -18.06 16.75
N GLN A 36 16.89 -19.06 16.96
CA GLN A 36 15.45 -18.85 17.14
C GLN A 36 15.07 -19.06 18.60
N LEU A 37 14.31 -18.10 19.14
CA LEU A 37 13.86 -18.09 20.53
C LEU A 37 12.34 -18.06 20.59
N ASP A 38 11.75 -18.88 21.46
CA ASP A 38 10.34 -18.80 21.79
C ASP A 38 10.09 -19.03 23.27
N LYS A 39 9.18 -18.26 23.86
CA LYS A 39 8.79 -18.42 25.27
C LYS A 39 7.84 -19.60 25.51
N GLY A 40 7.23 -20.12 24.44
CA GLY A 40 6.32 -21.25 24.43
C GLY A 40 6.99 -22.59 24.14
N PRO A 41 6.25 -23.68 24.30
CA PRO A 41 6.69 -25.01 23.87
C PRO A 41 6.68 -25.10 22.33
N LEU A 42 7.36 -26.14 21.80
CA LEU A 42 7.31 -26.48 20.38
C LEU A 42 6.67 -27.85 20.20
N PRO A 43 5.95 -28.12 19.09
CA PRO A 43 5.87 -27.29 17.87
C PRO A 43 4.82 -26.16 17.92
N ASP A 44 3.88 -26.15 18.85
CA ASP A 44 2.88 -25.10 19.02
C ASP A 44 3.24 -24.19 20.21
N PRO A 45 3.76 -22.97 19.95
CA PRO A 45 4.16 -22.07 21.02
C PRO A 45 2.98 -21.36 21.72
N GLY A 46 1.73 -21.64 21.33
CA GLY A 46 0.53 -21.07 21.93
C GLY A 46 0.12 -19.71 21.37
N GLY A 47 0.67 -19.32 20.21
CA GLY A 47 0.27 -18.14 19.45
C GLY A 47 -0.90 -18.42 18.50
N SER A 48 -1.20 -17.43 17.64
CA SER A 48 -2.32 -17.48 16.69
C SER A 48 -2.19 -18.59 15.63
N THR A 49 -0.99 -19.11 15.39
CA THR A 49 -0.75 -20.21 14.44
C THR A 49 -1.57 -21.46 14.78
N GLY A 50 -1.67 -21.81 16.07
CA GLY A 50 -2.32 -23.05 16.51
C GLY A 50 -3.85 -23.04 16.50
N HIS A 51 -4.49 -21.88 16.39
CA HIS A 51 -5.96 -21.76 16.38
C HIS A 51 -6.53 -20.99 15.18
N ALA A 52 -5.69 -20.69 14.19
CA ALA A 52 -6.17 -19.99 13.00
C ALA A 52 -7.12 -20.86 12.16
N SER A 53 -7.99 -20.23 11.38
CA SER A 53 -8.91 -20.91 10.47
C SER A 53 -8.23 -21.56 9.24
N ASN A 54 -6.94 -21.33 9.08
CA ASN A 54 -6.02 -22.02 8.16
C ASN A 54 -6.31 -21.85 6.68
N PHE A 55 -7.08 -20.83 6.26
CA PHE A 55 -7.43 -20.60 4.87
C PHE A 55 -6.30 -19.96 4.09
N VAL A 56 -6.11 -20.42 2.85
CA VAL A 56 -5.20 -19.81 1.89
C VAL A 56 -6.00 -19.44 0.64
N PHE A 57 -6.55 -18.23 0.64
CA PHE A 57 -7.21 -17.61 -0.52
C PHE A 57 -6.19 -16.74 -1.24
N PRO A 58 -5.85 -17.02 -2.52
CA PRO A 58 -4.78 -16.31 -3.22
C PRO A 58 -5.14 -14.88 -3.61
N VAL A 59 -6.41 -14.55 -3.83
CA VAL A 59 -6.81 -13.20 -4.27
C VAL A 59 -7.18 -12.33 -3.09
N ASP A 60 -6.51 -11.18 -2.97
CA ASP A 60 -6.78 -10.14 -1.98
C ASP A 60 -7.12 -8.81 -2.66
N HIS A 61 -7.44 -7.76 -1.88
CA HIS A 61 -7.63 -6.41 -2.40
C HIS A 61 -6.31 -5.75 -2.82
N SER A 62 -5.19 -6.20 -2.25
CA SER A 62 -3.83 -5.73 -2.52
C SER A 62 -3.08 -6.73 -3.41
N LYS A 63 -2.38 -6.20 -4.44
CA LYS A 63 -1.48 -7.02 -5.27
C LYS A 63 -0.33 -7.60 -4.42
N GLU A 64 0.26 -6.81 -3.55
CA GLU A 64 1.34 -7.25 -2.65
C GLU A 64 0.92 -8.47 -1.81
N ILE A 65 -0.25 -8.40 -1.16
CA ILE A 65 -0.77 -9.52 -0.36
C ILE A 65 -1.11 -10.73 -1.24
N THR A 66 -1.62 -10.49 -2.46
CA THR A 66 -1.83 -11.57 -3.44
C THR A 66 -0.53 -12.24 -3.83
N ASP A 67 0.52 -11.47 -4.16
CA ASP A 67 1.83 -12.00 -4.54
C ASP A 67 2.46 -12.80 -3.38
N LEU A 68 2.41 -12.28 -2.14
CA LEU A 68 2.86 -13.01 -0.94
C LEU A 68 2.08 -14.32 -0.73
N THR A 69 0.77 -14.29 -0.98
CA THR A 69 -0.09 -15.49 -0.82
C THR A 69 0.17 -16.52 -1.91
N VAL A 70 0.35 -16.10 -3.15
CA VAL A 70 0.68 -16.98 -4.27
C VAL A 70 2.03 -17.65 -4.05
N ASP A 71 3.02 -16.90 -3.59
CA ASP A 71 4.32 -17.46 -3.23
C ASP A 71 4.23 -18.44 -2.05
N SER A 72 3.41 -18.11 -1.04
CA SER A 72 3.15 -19.01 0.09
C SER A 72 2.47 -20.32 -0.37
N LEU A 73 1.46 -20.24 -1.24
CA LEU A 73 0.79 -21.41 -1.83
C LEU A 73 1.78 -22.33 -2.53
N ARG A 74 2.68 -21.76 -3.34
CA ARG A 74 3.72 -22.53 -4.01
C ARG A 74 4.59 -23.27 -3.00
N GLN A 75 5.08 -22.59 -1.97
CA GLN A 75 5.93 -23.17 -0.93
C GLN A 75 5.20 -24.25 -0.13
N TYR A 76 3.96 -24.00 0.29
CA TYR A 76 3.17 -24.96 1.05
C TYR A 76 2.78 -26.19 0.21
N THR A 77 2.60 -26.03 -1.09
CA THR A 77 2.40 -27.16 -2.03
C THR A 77 3.66 -28.02 -2.09
N GLU A 78 4.85 -27.41 -2.20
CA GLU A 78 6.14 -28.11 -2.20
C GLU A 78 6.39 -28.88 -0.88
N LEU A 79 5.91 -28.33 0.24
CA LEU A 79 5.99 -28.97 1.56
C LEU A 79 4.95 -30.09 1.77
N GLY A 80 3.92 -30.18 0.93
CA GLY A 80 2.86 -31.17 1.05
C GLY A 80 1.95 -30.99 2.27
N VAL A 81 1.68 -29.74 2.65
CA VAL A 81 0.91 -29.40 3.88
C VAL A 81 -0.44 -28.73 3.57
N LEU A 82 -0.89 -28.81 2.32
CA LEU A 82 -2.16 -28.25 1.86
C LEU A 82 -3.19 -29.33 1.55
N ASP A 83 -4.42 -29.08 1.99
CA ASP A 83 -5.62 -29.73 1.48
C ASP A 83 -6.23 -28.83 0.39
N HIS A 84 -6.05 -29.22 -0.88
CA HIS A 84 -6.56 -28.50 -2.04
C HIS A 84 -8.05 -28.76 -2.22
N CYS A 85 -8.90 -27.93 -1.62
CA CYS A 85 -10.35 -28.06 -1.70
C CYS A 85 -11.02 -27.02 -2.59
N GLY A 86 -10.29 -25.96 -2.98
CA GLY A 86 -10.89 -24.79 -3.58
C GLY A 86 -11.63 -23.91 -2.57
N GLY A 87 -12.07 -22.74 -3.03
CA GLY A 87 -12.83 -21.80 -2.20
C GLY A 87 -13.86 -21.04 -3.02
N VAL A 88 -15.03 -20.81 -2.44
CA VAL A 88 -16.14 -20.07 -3.06
C VAL A 88 -16.51 -18.90 -2.15
N GLU A 89 -16.41 -17.67 -2.67
CA GLU A 89 -16.91 -16.46 -2.04
C GLU A 89 -18.29 -16.16 -2.64
N VAL A 90 -19.34 -16.04 -1.81
CA VAL A 90 -20.70 -15.88 -2.31
C VAL A 90 -21.26 -14.48 -2.08
N ALA A 91 -22.18 -14.06 -2.95
CA ALA A 91 -22.89 -12.79 -2.89
C ALA A 91 -24.38 -12.99 -2.74
N ARG A 92 -24.99 -12.27 -1.78
CA ARG A 92 -26.44 -12.15 -1.60
C ARG A 92 -26.96 -10.80 -2.10
N SER A 93 -26.08 -9.82 -2.33
CA SER A 93 -26.42 -8.47 -2.78
C SER A 93 -25.72 -8.12 -4.11
N THR A 94 -26.35 -7.22 -4.88
CA THR A 94 -25.78 -6.72 -6.13
C THR A 94 -24.44 -6.00 -5.91
N GLU A 95 -24.32 -5.24 -4.81
CA GLU A 95 -23.10 -4.51 -4.46
C GLU A 95 -21.95 -5.50 -4.21
N ARG A 96 -22.20 -6.56 -3.45
CA ARG A 96 -21.24 -7.63 -3.23
C ARG A 96 -20.85 -8.35 -4.53
N MET A 97 -21.81 -8.61 -5.40
CA MET A 97 -21.50 -9.24 -6.68
C MET A 97 -20.62 -8.35 -7.56
N GLN A 98 -20.79 -7.04 -7.51
CA GLN A 98 -19.90 -6.08 -8.19
C GLN A 98 -18.47 -6.13 -7.59
N GLU A 99 -18.36 -6.22 -6.28
CA GLU A 99 -17.05 -6.38 -5.61
C GLU A 99 -16.37 -7.69 -6.03
N LEU A 100 -17.08 -8.83 -6.03
CA LEU A 100 -16.55 -10.12 -6.47
C LEU A 100 -16.17 -10.10 -7.97
N THR A 101 -16.94 -9.40 -8.80
CA THR A 101 -16.59 -9.20 -10.22
C THR A 101 -15.31 -8.38 -10.36
N ARG A 102 -15.09 -7.37 -9.50
CA ARG A 102 -13.84 -6.63 -9.48
C ARG A 102 -12.66 -7.49 -9.03
N ARG A 103 -12.84 -8.37 -8.02
CA ARG A 103 -11.81 -9.34 -7.61
C ARG A 103 -11.45 -10.32 -8.74
N MET A 104 -12.46 -10.78 -9.51
CA MET A 104 -12.20 -11.58 -10.70
C MET A 104 -11.32 -10.83 -11.70
N THR A 105 -11.58 -9.54 -11.89
CA THR A 105 -10.79 -8.66 -12.75
C THR A 105 -9.33 -8.56 -12.25
N SER A 106 -9.16 -8.36 -10.94
CA SER A 106 -7.83 -8.32 -10.31
C SER A 106 -7.09 -9.66 -10.41
N ALA A 107 -7.79 -10.79 -10.19
CA ALA A 107 -7.23 -12.13 -10.36
C ALA A 107 -6.66 -12.32 -11.77
N LEU A 108 -7.42 -11.89 -12.79
CA LEU A 108 -6.98 -11.97 -14.19
C LEU A 108 -5.73 -11.09 -14.43
N SER A 109 -5.67 -9.89 -13.86
CA SER A 109 -4.51 -9.00 -13.94
C SER A 109 -3.25 -9.59 -13.29
N TRP A 110 -3.43 -10.28 -12.16
CA TRP A 110 -2.33 -10.80 -11.34
C TRP A 110 -2.00 -12.27 -11.59
N GLY A 111 -2.69 -12.91 -12.56
CA GLY A 111 -2.37 -14.28 -12.98
C GLY A 111 -2.87 -15.36 -12.06
N VAL A 112 -3.89 -15.09 -11.26
CA VAL A 112 -4.56 -16.09 -10.40
C VAL A 112 -5.75 -16.68 -11.12
N GLU A 113 -5.85 -18.02 -11.12
CA GLU A 113 -7.02 -18.72 -11.67
C GLU A 113 -8.24 -18.51 -10.78
N ALA A 114 -9.30 -17.97 -11.38
CA ALA A 114 -10.57 -17.73 -10.69
C ALA A 114 -11.72 -17.62 -11.69
N HIS A 115 -12.95 -17.84 -11.22
CA HIS A 115 -14.15 -17.85 -12.04
C HIS A 115 -15.33 -17.21 -11.32
N LEU A 116 -16.14 -16.42 -12.03
CA LEU A 116 -17.47 -16.08 -11.54
C LEU A 116 -18.39 -17.28 -11.72
N VAL A 117 -19.20 -17.57 -10.72
CA VAL A 117 -20.09 -18.75 -10.67
C VAL A 117 -21.52 -18.34 -10.35
N SER A 118 -22.47 -18.98 -11.04
CA SER A 118 -23.90 -18.83 -10.78
C SER A 118 -24.32 -19.55 -9.51
N PRO A 119 -25.51 -19.26 -8.93
CA PRO A 119 -26.06 -20.03 -7.80
C PRO A 119 -26.14 -21.52 -8.06
N ALA A 120 -26.50 -21.93 -9.29
CA ALA A 120 -26.59 -23.35 -9.66
C ALA A 120 -25.22 -24.05 -9.67
N GLU A 121 -24.17 -23.36 -10.11
CA GLU A 121 -22.79 -23.86 -10.05
C GLU A 121 -22.27 -23.91 -8.61
N ILE A 122 -22.63 -22.93 -7.77
CA ILE A 122 -22.30 -22.92 -6.33
C ILE A 122 -22.94 -24.14 -5.66
N GLN A 123 -24.23 -24.43 -5.96
CA GLN A 123 -24.94 -25.62 -5.44
C GLN A 123 -24.27 -26.94 -5.85
N GLN A 124 -23.64 -26.99 -7.03
CA GLN A 124 -22.88 -28.16 -7.47
C GLN A 124 -21.56 -28.30 -6.73
N LEU A 125 -20.87 -27.17 -6.48
CA LEU A 125 -19.59 -27.13 -5.76
C LEU A 125 -19.78 -27.40 -4.26
N VAL A 126 -20.84 -26.84 -3.66
CA VAL A 126 -21.15 -26.90 -2.23
C VAL A 126 -22.58 -27.44 -2.07
N PRO A 127 -22.81 -28.77 -2.15
CA PRO A 127 -24.14 -29.36 -2.26
C PRO A 127 -25.10 -29.08 -1.09
N PHE A 128 -24.55 -28.75 0.07
CA PHE A 128 -25.30 -28.51 1.31
C PHE A 128 -25.75 -27.06 1.51
N CYS A 129 -25.28 -26.13 0.67
CA CYS A 129 -25.65 -24.72 0.80
C CYS A 129 -27.03 -24.44 0.22
N ASP A 130 -27.71 -23.42 0.73
CA ASP A 130 -28.97 -22.90 0.19
C ASP A 130 -28.66 -21.86 -0.90
N ALA A 131 -28.63 -22.29 -2.15
CA ALA A 131 -28.34 -21.43 -3.30
C ALA A 131 -29.45 -20.43 -3.62
N ASP A 132 -30.68 -20.60 -3.11
CA ASP A 132 -31.76 -19.63 -3.29
C ASP A 132 -31.49 -18.29 -2.58
N LEU A 133 -30.57 -18.28 -1.62
CA LEU A 133 -30.11 -17.08 -0.93
C LEU A 133 -29.14 -16.24 -1.76
N LEU A 134 -28.61 -16.79 -2.86
CA LEU A 134 -27.44 -16.28 -3.56
C LEU A 134 -27.80 -15.68 -4.92
N ILE A 135 -27.04 -14.68 -5.34
CA ILE A 135 -27.12 -14.13 -6.70
C ILE A 135 -25.90 -14.50 -7.56
N GLY A 136 -24.87 -15.03 -6.98
CA GLY A 136 -23.64 -15.48 -7.62
C GLY A 136 -22.49 -15.62 -6.66
N GLY A 137 -21.31 -15.90 -7.20
CA GLY A 137 -20.08 -16.02 -6.42
C GLY A 137 -18.81 -15.95 -7.25
N PHE A 138 -17.70 -16.10 -6.54
CA PHE A 138 -16.34 -16.08 -7.04
C PHE A 138 -15.63 -17.35 -6.57
N HIS A 139 -15.29 -18.22 -7.50
CA HIS A 139 -14.63 -19.49 -7.24
C HIS A 139 -13.14 -19.39 -7.55
N THR A 140 -12.30 -19.76 -6.59
CA THR A 140 -10.86 -19.88 -6.70
C THR A 140 -10.45 -21.33 -6.53
N PRO A 141 -10.20 -22.09 -7.62
CA PRO A 141 -9.89 -23.53 -7.55
C PRO A 141 -8.61 -23.85 -6.77
N THR A 142 -7.67 -22.90 -6.74
CA THR A 142 -6.36 -23.04 -6.08
C THR A 142 -6.39 -22.70 -4.60
N ALA A 143 -7.52 -22.22 -4.07
CA ALA A 143 -7.66 -22.02 -2.64
C ALA A 143 -7.51 -23.34 -1.88
N ALA A 144 -6.97 -23.29 -0.66
CA ALA A 144 -6.62 -24.48 0.10
C ALA A 144 -6.76 -24.25 1.60
N ILE A 145 -6.66 -25.32 2.36
CA ILE A 145 -6.51 -25.29 3.81
C ILE A 145 -5.10 -25.77 4.15
N LEU A 146 -4.46 -25.07 5.07
CA LEU A 146 -3.10 -25.34 5.52
C LEU A 146 -3.09 -26.06 6.86
N ASP A 147 -2.16 -27.01 7.06
CA ASP A 147 -1.68 -27.36 8.40
C ASP A 147 -0.52 -26.42 8.79
N PRO A 148 -0.79 -25.33 9.53
CA PRO A 148 0.22 -24.31 9.78
C PRO A 148 1.27 -24.73 10.81
N ILE A 149 0.94 -25.64 11.71
CA ILE A 149 1.89 -26.18 12.67
C ILE A 149 2.90 -27.05 11.93
N ARG A 150 2.41 -27.98 11.09
CA ARG A 150 3.30 -28.85 10.30
C ARG A 150 4.11 -28.08 9.27
N ALA A 151 3.52 -27.06 8.64
CA ALA A 151 4.24 -26.15 7.75
C ALA A 151 5.41 -25.46 8.48
N GLY A 152 5.14 -24.92 9.67
CA GLY A 152 6.17 -24.30 10.50
C GLY A 152 7.27 -25.27 10.92
N GLU A 153 6.93 -26.50 11.29
CA GLU A 153 7.92 -27.54 11.63
C GLU A 153 8.85 -27.83 10.44
N LEU A 154 8.27 -28.09 9.25
CA LEU A 154 9.06 -28.43 8.05
C LEU A 154 9.98 -27.28 7.62
N LEU A 155 9.49 -26.03 7.70
CA LEU A 155 10.32 -24.85 7.42
C LEU A 155 11.49 -24.74 8.40
N ARG A 156 11.26 -24.98 9.70
CA ARG A 156 12.32 -24.98 10.71
C ARG A 156 13.29 -26.14 10.50
N GLU A 157 12.79 -27.37 10.30
CA GLU A 157 13.60 -28.57 10.02
C GLU A 157 14.55 -28.33 8.84
N ARG A 158 14.09 -27.66 7.76
CA ARG A 158 14.93 -27.30 6.61
C ARG A 158 16.15 -26.45 7.00
N ALA A 159 15.96 -25.47 7.88
CA ALA A 159 17.06 -24.63 8.36
C ALA A 159 17.99 -25.37 9.34
N GLU A 160 17.44 -26.28 10.16
CA GLU A 160 18.20 -27.13 11.08
C GLU A 160 19.05 -28.17 10.31
N GLU A 161 18.48 -28.82 9.30
CA GLU A 161 19.19 -29.76 8.41
C GLU A 161 20.31 -29.10 7.61
N ALA A 162 20.14 -27.82 7.23
CA ALA A 162 21.21 -27.02 6.63
C ALA A 162 22.34 -26.68 7.63
N GLY A 163 22.19 -27.04 8.91
CA GLY A 163 23.12 -26.70 9.99
C GLY A 163 23.21 -25.19 10.28
N ALA A 164 22.20 -24.44 9.87
CA ALA A 164 22.17 -22.97 9.99
C ALA A 164 21.48 -22.49 11.27
N LEU A 165 20.56 -23.29 11.85
CA LEU A 165 19.64 -22.87 12.90
C LEU A 165 19.89 -23.61 14.22
N SER A 166 19.79 -22.86 15.32
CA SER A 166 19.66 -23.38 16.69
C SER A 166 18.39 -22.83 17.31
N THR A 167 17.43 -23.69 17.65
CA THR A 167 16.14 -23.32 18.22
C THR A 167 16.09 -23.56 19.73
N PHE A 168 15.58 -22.59 20.49
CA PHE A 168 15.43 -22.64 21.95
C PHE A 168 14.00 -22.30 22.36
N ALA A 169 13.21 -23.34 22.63
CA ALA A 169 11.89 -23.21 23.24
C ALA A 169 12.00 -22.84 24.75
N MET A 170 10.89 -22.39 25.34
CA MET A 170 10.79 -22.00 26.74
C MET A 170 11.92 -21.04 27.15
N THR A 171 12.15 -20.02 26.28
CA THR A 171 13.20 -19.02 26.45
C THR A 171 12.62 -17.63 26.16
N GLU A 172 12.39 -16.86 27.20
CA GLU A 172 11.78 -15.55 27.12
C GLU A 172 12.82 -14.44 26.93
N VAL A 173 12.63 -13.61 25.92
CA VAL A 173 13.42 -12.40 25.72
C VAL A 173 12.94 -11.35 26.68
N THR A 174 13.86 -10.83 27.52
CA THR A 174 13.59 -9.86 28.58
C THR A 174 14.07 -8.45 28.25
N TRP A 175 15.04 -8.31 27.33
CA TRP A 175 15.58 -7.04 26.88
C TRP A 175 16.29 -7.17 25.53
N ILE A 176 16.23 -6.12 24.72
CA ILE A 176 17.03 -5.95 23.49
C ILE A 176 17.91 -4.72 23.69
N GLU A 177 19.21 -4.94 23.86
CA GLU A 177 20.14 -3.84 24.07
C GLU A 177 20.47 -3.14 22.75
N THR A 178 20.38 -1.82 22.79
CA THR A 178 20.74 -0.95 21.67
C THR A 178 21.86 0.01 22.06
N ARG A 179 22.76 0.30 21.14
CA ARG A 179 23.82 1.29 21.31
C ARG A 179 23.87 2.21 20.08
N ARG A 180 23.76 3.51 20.29
CA ARG A 180 23.71 4.51 19.22
C ARG A 180 22.64 4.18 18.15
N GLY A 181 21.46 3.75 18.61
CA GLY A 181 20.36 3.38 17.72
C GLY A 181 20.56 2.08 16.93
N ARG A 182 21.47 1.18 17.37
CA ARG A 182 21.70 -0.13 16.72
C ARG A 182 21.57 -1.25 17.72
N VAL A 183 21.04 -2.39 17.29
CA VAL A 183 21.01 -3.62 18.08
C VAL A 183 22.45 -4.07 18.40
N THR A 184 22.68 -4.57 19.61
CA THR A 184 23.97 -5.12 20.05
C THR A 184 23.88 -6.49 20.71
N ARG A 185 22.77 -6.78 21.38
CA ARG A 185 22.52 -8.10 22.00
C ARG A 185 21.06 -8.26 22.43
N VAL A 186 20.67 -9.51 22.61
CA VAL A 186 19.41 -9.95 23.18
C VAL A 186 19.68 -10.57 24.55
N LEU A 187 18.93 -10.15 25.58
CA LEU A 187 18.94 -10.73 26.91
C LEU A 187 17.69 -11.60 27.08
N THR A 188 17.88 -12.77 27.70
CA THR A 188 16.80 -13.73 27.97
C THR A 188 16.81 -14.14 29.44
N ASP A 189 15.79 -14.82 29.90
CA ASP A 189 15.73 -15.50 31.20
C ASP A 189 16.80 -16.60 31.36
N ARG A 190 17.50 -17.00 30.28
CA ARG A 190 18.51 -18.07 30.24
C ARG A 190 19.92 -17.62 29.89
N GLY A 191 20.14 -16.35 29.64
CA GLY A 191 21.44 -15.78 29.26
C GLY A 191 21.33 -14.69 28.18
N GLU A 192 22.47 -14.33 27.59
CA GLU A 192 22.55 -13.27 26.58
C GLU A 192 23.17 -13.78 25.28
N ILE A 193 22.78 -13.18 24.16
CA ILE A 193 23.28 -13.46 22.79
C ILE A 193 23.68 -12.14 22.14
N ARG A 194 24.93 -12.00 21.70
CA ARG A 194 25.38 -10.85 20.91
C ARG A 194 24.93 -11.02 19.47
N THR A 195 24.32 -9.98 18.93
CA THR A 195 23.89 -9.95 17.53
C THR A 195 23.72 -8.51 17.06
N GLU A 196 23.86 -8.31 15.75
CA GLU A 196 23.56 -7.02 15.09
C GLU A 196 22.19 -7.02 14.45
N HIS A 197 21.53 -8.20 14.34
CA HIS A 197 20.22 -8.33 13.71
C HIS A 197 19.25 -9.13 14.61
N VAL A 198 18.07 -8.54 14.82
CA VAL A 198 16.97 -9.17 15.55
C VAL A 198 15.70 -9.08 14.69
N VAL A 199 15.02 -10.20 14.52
CA VAL A 199 13.71 -10.28 13.85
C VAL A 199 12.64 -10.53 14.90
N ILE A 200 11.62 -9.68 14.95
CA ILE A 200 10.44 -9.83 15.80
C ILE A 200 9.32 -10.48 14.96
N ALA A 201 9.04 -11.75 15.23
CA ALA A 201 7.97 -12.55 14.62
C ALA A 201 7.01 -13.09 15.69
N CYS A 202 6.63 -12.22 16.65
CA CYS A 202 5.95 -12.61 17.91
C CYS A 202 4.42 -12.46 17.83
N GLY A 203 3.82 -12.37 16.62
CA GLY A 203 2.38 -12.24 16.45
C GLY A 203 1.81 -11.10 17.31
N VAL A 204 0.78 -11.38 18.09
CA VAL A 204 0.07 -10.40 18.95
C VAL A 204 0.94 -9.81 20.08
N TRP A 205 2.09 -10.40 20.40
CA TRP A 205 3.05 -9.87 21.39
C TRP A 205 4.11 -8.96 20.78
N SER A 206 4.16 -8.80 19.46
CA SER A 206 5.19 -8.00 18.77
C SER A 206 5.34 -6.57 19.32
N PRO A 207 4.27 -5.83 19.70
CA PRO A 207 4.41 -4.51 20.31
C PRO A 207 5.22 -4.52 21.63
N GLN A 208 5.01 -5.54 22.46
CA GLN A 208 5.74 -5.66 23.74
C GLN A 208 7.22 -5.93 23.50
N VAL A 209 7.54 -6.82 22.55
CA VAL A 209 8.92 -7.18 22.22
C VAL A 209 9.66 -6.00 21.57
N ALA A 210 9.02 -5.24 20.69
CA ALA A 210 9.59 -4.03 20.10
C ALA A 210 9.90 -2.96 21.16
N ALA A 211 9.01 -2.80 22.14
CA ALA A 211 9.21 -1.87 23.25
C ALA A 211 10.46 -2.19 24.09
N LEU A 212 10.93 -3.43 24.15
CA LEU A 212 12.18 -3.84 24.83
C LEU A 212 13.43 -3.21 24.18
N ALA A 213 13.31 -2.78 22.92
CA ALA A 213 14.36 -2.07 22.19
C ALA A 213 14.10 -0.55 22.07
N GLY A 214 12.98 -0.05 22.60
CA GLY A 214 12.54 1.34 22.42
C GLY A 214 11.93 1.63 21.05
N ALA A 215 11.46 0.60 20.33
CA ALA A 215 10.78 0.70 19.04
C ALA A 215 9.27 0.44 19.18
N ALA A 216 8.51 0.73 18.12
CA ALA A 216 7.06 0.55 18.09
C ALA A 216 6.61 -0.31 16.91
N ILE A 217 5.74 -1.28 17.19
CA ILE A 217 4.99 -2.06 16.18
C ILE A 217 3.51 -1.78 16.41
N PRO A 218 2.86 -0.96 15.56
CA PRO A 218 1.47 -0.54 15.75
C PRO A 218 0.51 -1.64 15.29
N LEU A 219 0.09 -2.49 16.22
CA LEU A 219 -0.98 -3.47 16.02
C LEU A 219 -1.79 -3.67 17.31
N ALA A 220 -3.04 -4.10 17.15
CA ALA A 220 -3.92 -4.49 18.23
C ALA A 220 -4.29 -5.97 18.12
N PRO A 221 -4.20 -6.75 19.23
CA PRO A 221 -4.82 -8.06 19.30
C PRO A 221 -6.34 -7.94 19.22
N ALA A 222 -6.96 -8.61 18.26
CA ALA A 222 -8.40 -8.64 18.05
C ALA A 222 -8.93 -10.07 18.16
N VAL A 223 -10.10 -10.23 18.79
CA VAL A 223 -10.78 -11.52 18.86
C VAL A 223 -11.43 -11.85 17.54
N HIS A 224 -11.18 -13.05 17.05
CA HIS A 224 -11.95 -13.72 16.02
C HIS A 224 -12.71 -14.89 16.64
N GLN A 225 -14.04 -14.95 16.45
CA GLN A 225 -14.89 -16.00 16.99
C GLN A 225 -15.07 -17.12 15.99
N MET A 226 -14.98 -18.36 16.48
CA MET A 226 -15.13 -19.57 15.70
C MET A 226 -15.81 -20.66 16.52
N ILE A 227 -16.71 -21.42 15.89
CA ILE A 227 -17.31 -22.62 16.47
C ILE A 227 -17.08 -23.82 15.54
N ASP A 228 -17.06 -25.01 16.13
CA ASP A 228 -17.02 -26.30 15.44
C ASP A 228 -18.25 -27.09 15.86
N VAL A 229 -19.13 -27.41 14.90
CA VAL A 229 -20.41 -28.08 15.11
C VAL A 229 -20.32 -29.49 14.56
N GLY A 230 -20.45 -30.49 15.41
CA GLY A 230 -20.39 -31.89 14.97
C GLY A 230 -20.33 -32.90 16.13
N PRO A 231 -20.40 -34.22 15.83
CA PRO A 231 -20.51 -34.79 14.50
C PRO A 231 -21.86 -34.51 13.82
N ILE A 232 -21.83 -34.29 12.51
CA ILE A 232 -23.01 -34.12 11.64
C ILE A 232 -23.11 -35.38 10.76
N PRO A 233 -24.21 -36.11 10.79
CA PRO A 233 -24.33 -37.43 10.09
C PRO A 233 -24.09 -37.34 8.58
N GLU A 234 -24.55 -36.28 7.93
CA GLU A 234 -24.38 -36.04 6.50
C GLU A 234 -22.89 -35.87 6.13
N LEU A 235 -22.11 -35.21 6.95
CA LEU A 235 -20.66 -35.03 6.76
C LEU A 235 -19.92 -36.32 7.10
N GLU A 236 -20.30 -37.02 8.17
CA GLU A 236 -19.71 -38.32 8.52
C GLU A 236 -19.91 -39.34 7.40
N ALA A 237 -21.06 -39.28 6.73
CA ALA A 237 -21.38 -40.18 5.61
C ALA A 237 -20.49 -39.96 4.36
N THR A 238 -19.84 -38.80 4.20
CA THR A 238 -18.89 -38.57 3.11
C THR A 238 -17.60 -39.38 3.30
N GLY A 239 -17.23 -39.66 4.53
CA GLY A 239 -15.98 -40.35 4.87
C GLY A 239 -14.72 -39.56 4.55
N GLU A 240 -14.86 -38.30 4.14
CA GLU A 240 -13.74 -37.41 3.73
C GLU A 240 -13.49 -36.35 4.78
N TRP A 241 -12.23 -35.90 4.85
CA TRP A 241 -11.85 -34.76 5.70
C TRP A 241 -12.47 -33.45 5.21
N ILE A 242 -12.45 -33.23 3.88
CA ILE A 242 -13.07 -32.12 3.17
C ILE A 242 -13.65 -32.68 1.86
N SER A 243 -14.96 -32.60 1.65
CA SER A 243 -15.64 -33.10 0.45
C SER A 243 -16.15 -31.99 -0.48
N PHE A 244 -16.06 -30.72 -0.10
CA PHE A 244 -16.48 -29.56 -0.89
C PHE A 244 -15.61 -28.34 -0.58
N PRO A 245 -15.55 -27.35 -1.52
CA PRO A 245 -14.82 -26.12 -1.31
C PRO A 245 -15.26 -25.38 -0.06
N LEU A 246 -14.32 -24.73 0.62
CA LEU A 246 -14.68 -23.86 1.71
C LEU A 246 -15.56 -22.70 1.17
N LEU A 247 -16.60 -22.34 1.92
CA LEU A 247 -17.51 -21.27 1.55
C LEU A 247 -17.25 -20.03 2.41
N ARG A 248 -17.29 -18.83 1.79
CA ARG A 248 -17.27 -17.55 2.47
C ARG A 248 -18.54 -16.76 2.10
N ASP A 249 -19.44 -16.60 3.07
CA ASP A 249 -20.61 -15.73 2.94
C ASP A 249 -20.18 -14.27 3.18
N MET A 250 -19.78 -13.61 2.10
CA MET A 250 -19.16 -12.30 2.17
C MET A 250 -20.10 -11.19 2.63
N ASP A 251 -21.41 -11.29 2.34
CA ASP A 251 -22.41 -10.33 2.83
C ASP A 251 -22.70 -10.49 4.33
N ARG A 252 -22.46 -11.67 4.90
CA ARG A 252 -22.58 -11.96 6.33
C ARG A 252 -21.26 -11.90 7.07
N LEU A 253 -20.15 -11.63 6.36
CA LEU A 253 -18.78 -11.59 6.89
C LEU A 253 -18.41 -12.88 7.62
N MET A 254 -18.76 -14.02 7.03
CA MET A 254 -18.64 -15.36 7.60
C MET A 254 -17.93 -16.33 6.66
N TYR A 255 -17.51 -17.44 7.23
CA TYR A 255 -17.02 -18.59 6.47
C TYR A 255 -17.47 -19.89 7.12
N GLU A 256 -17.61 -20.90 6.28
CA GLU A 256 -17.97 -22.26 6.67
C GLU A 256 -17.07 -23.27 5.94
N ARG A 257 -16.58 -24.27 6.65
CA ARG A 257 -15.81 -25.38 6.07
C ARG A 257 -16.11 -26.71 6.74
N GLN A 258 -16.03 -27.76 5.98
CA GLN A 258 -16.03 -29.12 6.54
C GLN A 258 -14.69 -29.40 7.23
N ARG A 259 -14.77 -30.12 8.37
CA ARG A 259 -13.64 -30.64 9.14
C ARG A 259 -13.94 -32.05 9.58
N GLY A 260 -13.73 -33.03 8.68
CA GLY A 260 -14.17 -34.39 8.90
C GLY A 260 -15.69 -34.48 9.04
N SER A 261 -16.18 -34.96 10.18
CA SER A 261 -17.63 -35.04 10.50
C SER A 261 -18.24 -33.73 11.05
N SER A 262 -17.46 -32.64 11.15
CA SER A 262 -17.90 -31.36 11.71
C SER A 262 -17.94 -30.26 10.66
N LEU A 263 -18.69 -29.18 10.96
CA LEU A 263 -18.65 -27.92 10.23
C LEU A 263 -18.06 -26.82 11.12
N GLU A 264 -16.95 -26.27 10.71
CA GLU A 264 -16.34 -25.10 11.33
C GLU A 264 -16.97 -23.83 10.76
N ILE A 265 -17.36 -22.90 11.64
CA ILE A 265 -18.02 -21.64 11.31
C ILE A 265 -17.29 -20.51 12.01
N GLY A 266 -16.84 -19.50 11.27
CA GLY A 266 -16.19 -18.32 11.83
C GLY A 266 -16.77 -17.02 11.29
N SER A 267 -16.57 -15.91 12.01
CA SER A 267 -17.20 -14.65 11.65
C SER A 267 -16.38 -13.43 12.02
N TYR A 268 -16.45 -12.40 11.16
CA TYR A 268 -16.01 -11.03 11.39
C TYR A 268 -17.18 -10.05 11.62
N ALA A 269 -18.42 -10.56 11.71
CA ALA A 269 -19.62 -9.73 11.86
C ALA A 269 -19.96 -9.37 13.32
N HIS A 270 -19.28 -9.95 14.31
CA HIS A 270 -19.47 -9.59 15.70
C HIS A 270 -18.82 -8.22 16.02
N ARG A 271 -19.16 -7.65 17.16
CA ARG A 271 -18.53 -6.40 17.61
C ARG A 271 -16.99 -6.57 17.72
N PRO A 272 -16.20 -5.56 17.37
CA PRO A 272 -14.74 -5.63 17.54
C PRO A 272 -14.39 -5.76 19.03
N MET A 273 -13.72 -6.85 19.39
CA MET A 273 -13.20 -7.10 20.74
C MET A 273 -11.68 -7.04 20.71
N LEU A 274 -11.14 -5.90 21.19
CA LEU A 274 -9.71 -5.64 21.16
C LEU A 274 -9.10 -5.80 22.55
N HIS A 275 -7.96 -6.47 22.60
CA HIS A 275 -7.14 -6.62 23.80
C HIS A 275 -5.87 -5.79 23.73
N ARG A 276 -5.25 -5.57 24.89
CA ARG A 276 -3.85 -5.15 24.95
C ARG A 276 -2.96 -6.38 24.97
N PRO A 277 -1.75 -6.32 24.39
CA PRO A 277 -0.79 -7.42 24.52
C PRO A 277 -0.50 -7.81 25.97
N SER A 278 -0.56 -6.86 26.91
CA SER A 278 -0.38 -7.09 28.35
C SER A 278 -1.54 -7.83 29.03
N GLU A 279 -2.70 -7.93 28.38
CA GLU A 279 -3.87 -8.67 28.89
C GLU A 279 -3.84 -10.16 28.50
N ILE A 280 -2.90 -10.54 27.60
CA ILE A 280 -2.74 -11.94 27.18
C ILE A 280 -2.02 -12.69 28.29
N PRO A 281 -2.59 -13.81 28.78
CA PRO A 281 -2.00 -14.58 29.87
C PRO A 281 -0.60 -15.11 29.52
N PRO A 282 0.27 -15.33 30.53
CA PRO A 282 1.55 -16.01 30.31
C PRO A 282 1.37 -17.43 29.81
N VAL A 283 2.36 -17.94 29.07
CA VAL A 283 2.45 -19.35 28.72
C VAL A 283 2.50 -20.21 30.00
N GLY A 284 1.60 -21.22 30.08
CA GLY A 284 1.50 -22.08 31.25
C GLY A 284 0.61 -21.56 32.39
N ASP A 285 0.12 -20.32 32.33
CA ASP A 285 -0.81 -19.75 33.30
C ASP A 285 -2.02 -19.11 32.57
N HIS A 286 -2.83 -19.97 31.95
CA HIS A 286 -4.03 -19.57 31.18
C HIS A 286 -5.21 -20.50 31.54
N PRO A 287 -5.72 -20.45 32.81
CA PRO A 287 -6.74 -21.38 33.25
C PRO A 287 -8.03 -21.25 32.43
N GLY A 288 -8.56 -22.40 32.00
CA GLY A 288 -9.79 -22.45 31.17
C GLY A 288 -9.60 -22.08 29.71
N GLN A 289 -8.37 -21.89 29.24
CA GLN A 289 -8.02 -21.62 27.85
C GLN A 289 -7.15 -22.74 27.29
N ALA A 290 -7.31 -23.05 26.00
CA ALA A 290 -6.46 -24.05 25.32
C ALA A 290 -5.02 -23.54 25.13
N THR A 291 -4.89 -22.27 24.79
CA THR A 291 -3.62 -21.55 24.61
C THR A 291 -3.76 -20.14 25.19
N PRO A 292 -2.66 -19.42 25.44
CA PRO A 292 -2.71 -18.03 25.92
C PRO A 292 -3.52 -17.09 25.01
N THR A 293 -3.61 -17.39 23.71
CA THR A 293 -4.31 -16.58 22.70
C THR A 293 -5.74 -17.08 22.38
N SER A 294 -6.23 -18.10 23.08
CA SER A 294 -7.59 -18.62 22.94
C SER A 294 -8.44 -18.21 24.16
N PHE A 295 -9.24 -17.17 24.00
CA PHE A 295 -10.09 -16.63 25.07
C PHE A 295 -11.40 -17.41 25.20
N PRO A 296 -12.11 -17.31 26.37
CA PRO A 296 -13.43 -17.89 26.52
C PRO A 296 -14.42 -17.31 25.50
N PHE A 297 -15.20 -18.19 24.89
CA PHE A 297 -16.18 -17.82 23.89
C PHE A 297 -17.34 -17.00 24.47
N THR A 298 -17.78 -15.98 23.75
CA THR A 298 -18.91 -15.12 24.10
C THR A 298 -20.10 -15.46 23.22
N GLU A 299 -21.00 -16.32 23.71
CA GLU A 299 -22.13 -16.90 22.96
C GLU A 299 -23.08 -15.81 22.45
N GLU A 300 -23.34 -14.76 23.23
CA GLU A 300 -24.18 -13.64 22.87
C GLU A 300 -23.68 -12.88 21.63
N ASP A 301 -22.38 -12.77 21.44
CA ASP A 301 -21.75 -12.12 20.29
C ASP A 301 -21.79 -12.98 19.00
N PHE A 302 -22.14 -14.27 19.09
CA PHE A 302 -22.15 -15.22 17.96
C PHE A 302 -23.56 -15.79 17.63
N THR A 303 -24.57 -15.47 18.41
CA THR A 303 -25.92 -16.03 18.22
C THR A 303 -26.50 -15.69 16.83
N ALA A 304 -26.35 -14.47 16.37
CA ALA A 304 -26.85 -14.04 15.06
C ALA A 304 -26.10 -14.76 13.93
N GLN A 305 -24.76 -14.89 14.06
CA GLN A 305 -23.89 -15.54 13.07
C GLN A 305 -24.21 -17.04 12.93
N TYR A 306 -24.43 -17.72 14.05
CA TYR A 306 -24.89 -19.10 14.01
C TYR A 306 -26.26 -19.26 13.35
N GLY A 307 -27.16 -18.28 13.56
CA GLY A 307 -28.44 -18.20 12.85
C GLY A 307 -28.26 -18.11 11.33
N HIS A 308 -27.35 -17.25 10.87
CA HIS A 308 -27.03 -17.10 9.43
C HIS A 308 -26.40 -18.38 8.84
N ALA A 309 -25.52 -19.07 9.58
CA ALA A 309 -24.97 -20.36 9.13
C ALA A 309 -26.08 -21.42 8.98
N ARG A 310 -27.07 -21.43 9.88
CA ARG A 310 -28.23 -22.33 9.79
C ARG A 310 -29.12 -22.01 8.59
N GLU A 311 -29.21 -20.75 8.18
CA GLU A 311 -29.89 -20.35 6.94
C GLU A 311 -29.11 -20.85 5.71
N MET A 312 -27.78 -20.72 5.71
CA MET A 312 -26.90 -21.11 4.60
C MET A 312 -26.84 -22.66 4.44
N PHE A 313 -26.81 -23.40 5.55
CA PHE A 313 -26.66 -24.85 5.59
C PHE A 313 -27.85 -25.55 6.29
N PRO A 314 -29.09 -25.38 5.81
CA PRO A 314 -30.26 -25.91 6.51
C PRO A 314 -30.23 -27.44 6.60
N GLY A 315 -29.68 -28.15 5.60
CA GLY A 315 -29.55 -29.61 5.60
C GLY A 315 -28.58 -30.14 6.64
N LEU A 316 -27.58 -29.33 7.08
CA LEU A 316 -26.56 -29.74 8.04
C LEU A 316 -26.87 -29.29 9.47
N LEU A 317 -27.47 -28.09 9.65
CA LEU A 317 -27.55 -27.40 10.94
C LEU A 317 -29.00 -27.29 11.50
N ALA A 318 -30.01 -27.84 10.83
CA ALA A 318 -31.41 -27.74 11.30
C ALA A 318 -31.76 -28.72 12.43
N ASP A 319 -31.00 -29.78 12.63
CA ASP A 319 -31.28 -30.79 13.65
C ASP A 319 -31.08 -30.20 15.06
N PRO A 320 -32.13 -30.07 15.90
CA PRO A 320 -31.97 -29.60 17.26
C PRO A 320 -31.20 -30.56 18.17
N GLY A 321 -30.94 -31.78 17.71
CA GLY A 321 -30.19 -32.84 18.42
C GLY A 321 -28.66 -32.73 18.23
N LEU A 322 -28.15 -31.77 17.43
CA LEU A 322 -26.73 -31.58 17.26
C LEU A 322 -26.04 -31.26 18.60
N PRO A 323 -24.80 -31.77 18.80
CA PRO A 323 -24.03 -31.47 20.00
C PRO A 323 -23.78 -29.96 20.17
N ARG A 324 -23.62 -29.52 21.42
CA ARG A 324 -23.19 -28.15 21.67
C ARG A 324 -21.84 -27.89 20.99
N PRO A 325 -21.72 -26.79 20.20
CA PRO A 325 -20.47 -26.47 19.50
C PRO A 325 -19.27 -26.36 20.45
N VAL A 326 -18.12 -26.81 19.97
CA VAL A 326 -16.83 -26.42 20.54
C VAL A 326 -16.52 -25.05 19.99
N ALA A 327 -16.13 -24.11 20.84
CA ALA A 327 -16.02 -22.71 20.43
C ALA A 327 -14.83 -22.01 21.09
N ILE A 328 -14.23 -21.08 20.37
CA ILE A 328 -13.13 -20.24 20.85
C ILE A 328 -13.28 -18.79 20.41
N ASN A 329 -12.64 -17.92 21.18
CA ASN A 329 -12.32 -16.55 20.82
C ASN A 329 -10.80 -16.48 20.60
N GLY A 330 -10.35 -16.72 19.36
CA GLY A 330 -8.93 -16.71 19.01
C GLY A 330 -8.42 -15.31 18.71
N LEU A 331 -7.20 -14.96 19.14
CA LEU A 331 -6.60 -13.66 18.86
C LEU A 331 -5.88 -13.65 17.50
N LEU A 332 -6.08 -12.57 16.76
CA LEU A 332 -5.32 -12.20 15.59
C LEU A 332 -4.79 -10.75 15.71
N ALA A 333 -3.81 -10.38 14.89
CA ALA A 333 -3.19 -9.05 14.92
C ALA A 333 -3.76 -8.17 13.80
N ILE A 334 -4.19 -6.94 14.13
CA ILE A 334 -4.67 -5.95 13.18
C ILE A 334 -3.89 -4.65 13.34
N THR A 335 -3.33 -4.14 12.23
CA THR A 335 -2.65 -2.85 12.12
C THR A 335 -3.64 -1.72 11.80
N PRO A 336 -3.25 -0.44 11.91
CA PRO A 336 -4.15 0.69 11.60
C PRO A 336 -4.69 0.74 10.17
N ASP A 337 -4.01 0.11 9.23
CA ASP A 337 -4.40 0.04 7.81
C ASP A 337 -4.74 -1.38 7.34
N GLY A 338 -4.66 -2.37 8.24
CA GLY A 338 -4.92 -3.78 7.94
C GLY A 338 -3.77 -4.51 7.22
N GLY A 339 -2.69 -3.83 6.83
CA GLY A 339 -1.54 -4.42 6.14
C GLY A 339 -0.52 -5.05 7.10
N ALA A 340 0.30 -5.98 6.59
CA ALA A 340 1.41 -6.57 7.32
C ALA A 340 2.51 -5.56 7.68
N LEU A 341 3.40 -5.94 8.59
CA LEU A 341 4.57 -5.15 9.03
C LEU A 341 5.83 -5.99 8.82
N VAL A 342 6.42 -5.88 7.64
CA VAL A 342 7.61 -6.64 7.23
C VAL A 342 8.71 -5.68 6.78
N GLY A 343 9.82 -5.63 7.53
CA GLY A 343 10.94 -4.74 7.25
C GLY A 343 11.67 -4.27 8.49
N GLU A 344 12.71 -3.45 8.30
CA GLU A 344 13.49 -2.85 9.39
C GLU A 344 12.66 -1.76 10.10
N LEU A 345 12.68 -1.76 11.44
CA LEU A 345 12.01 -0.73 12.23
C LEU A 345 12.84 0.57 12.20
N PRO A 346 12.23 1.73 11.87
CA PRO A 346 12.97 2.97 11.65
C PRO A 346 13.66 3.54 12.89
N GLU A 347 13.24 3.14 14.09
CA GLU A 347 13.82 3.61 15.35
C GLU A 347 15.17 2.98 15.69
N VAL A 348 15.39 1.71 15.26
CA VAL A 348 16.54 0.92 15.69
C VAL A 348 17.09 0.10 14.53
N ARG A 349 18.29 0.42 14.08
CA ARG A 349 18.97 -0.33 13.02
C ARG A 349 19.31 -1.75 13.48
N GLY A 350 19.10 -2.71 12.58
CA GLY A 350 19.24 -4.13 12.85
C GLY A 350 18.04 -4.75 13.57
N LEU A 351 16.98 -3.97 13.87
CA LEU A 351 15.73 -4.48 14.42
C LEU A 351 14.67 -4.59 13.32
N TRP A 352 14.22 -5.81 13.06
CA TRP A 352 13.31 -6.14 11.97
C TRP A 352 11.97 -6.64 12.50
N SER A 353 10.92 -6.41 11.75
CA SER A 353 9.56 -6.89 12.04
C SER A 353 9.10 -7.87 10.97
N ALA A 354 8.41 -8.92 11.39
CA ALA A 354 7.51 -9.75 10.59
C ALA A 354 6.24 -9.98 11.41
N ALA A 355 5.43 -8.93 11.56
CA ALA A 355 4.26 -8.89 12.43
C ALA A 355 2.98 -8.60 11.63
N ALA A 356 1.82 -8.93 12.19
CA ALA A 356 0.52 -8.83 11.55
C ALA A 356 0.49 -9.56 10.18
N VAL A 357 1.28 -10.61 10.03
CA VAL A 357 1.31 -11.50 8.87
C VAL A 357 0.35 -12.65 9.14
N TRP A 358 -0.56 -12.88 8.23
CA TRP A 358 -1.53 -13.97 8.38
C TRP A 358 -1.01 -15.26 7.73
N ILE A 359 -1.62 -16.38 8.08
CA ILE A 359 -1.16 -17.71 7.66
C ILE A 359 -1.03 -17.83 6.15
N LYS A 360 -1.98 -17.26 5.40
CA LYS A 360 -2.02 -17.34 3.93
C LYS A 360 -0.77 -16.76 3.26
N GLU A 361 -0.17 -15.71 3.83
CA GLU A 361 0.99 -15.01 3.29
C GLU A 361 2.30 -15.29 4.04
N ALA A 362 2.29 -16.16 5.07
CA ALA A 362 3.38 -16.26 6.02
C ALA A 362 4.71 -16.75 5.41
N ALA A 363 4.67 -17.72 4.49
CA ALA A 363 5.87 -18.22 3.85
C ALA A 363 6.48 -17.18 2.89
N GLY A 364 5.65 -16.49 2.09
CA GLY A 364 6.07 -15.40 1.22
C GLY A 364 6.62 -14.20 1.99
N ALA A 365 5.97 -13.83 3.09
CA ALA A 365 6.46 -12.75 3.96
C ALA A 365 7.79 -13.09 4.62
N GLY A 366 8.00 -14.35 5.02
CA GLY A 366 9.29 -14.84 5.52
C GLY A 366 10.39 -14.74 4.48
N ARG A 367 10.09 -15.07 3.21
CA ARG A 367 11.02 -14.90 2.08
C ARG A 367 11.33 -13.42 1.84
N MET A 368 10.31 -12.58 1.74
CA MET A 368 10.48 -11.13 1.54
C MET A 368 11.35 -10.50 2.64
N LEU A 369 11.13 -10.85 3.91
CA LEU A 369 11.96 -10.40 5.02
C LEU A 369 13.42 -10.80 4.85
N ALA A 370 13.67 -12.08 4.53
CA ALA A 370 15.02 -12.62 4.38
C ALA A 370 15.76 -11.95 3.20
N GLU A 371 15.09 -11.70 2.08
CA GLU A 371 15.61 -10.97 0.93
C GLU A 371 15.94 -9.52 1.30
N LEU A 372 15.04 -8.81 1.97
CA LEU A 372 15.26 -7.43 2.43
C LEU A 372 16.45 -7.32 3.38
N LEU A 373 16.58 -8.26 4.31
CA LEU A 373 17.67 -8.27 5.29
C LEU A 373 19.02 -8.63 4.64
N THR A 374 19.02 -9.51 3.64
CA THR A 374 20.24 -9.99 2.99
C THR A 374 20.66 -9.11 1.83
N GLU A 375 19.73 -8.71 0.97
CA GLU A 375 19.99 -8.07 -0.34
C GLU A 375 19.55 -6.60 -0.37
N GLY A 376 18.75 -6.16 0.60
CA GLY A 376 18.17 -4.81 0.66
C GLY A 376 17.06 -4.58 -0.37
N THR A 377 16.56 -5.65 -0.98
CA THR A 377 15.49 -5.62 -1.99
C THR A 377 14.72 -6.94 -1.96
N SER A 378 13.50 -6.97 -2.51
CA SER A 378 12.71 -8.18 -2.71
C SER A 378 12.07 -8.15 -4.10
N GLU A 379 11.74 -9.33 -4.64
CA GLU A 379 10.97 -9.44 -5.89
C GLU A 379 9.54 -8.92 -5.71
N ILE A 380 8.97 -9.09 -4.51
CA ILE A 380 7.65 -8.54 -4.16
C ILE A 380 7.85 -7.12 -3.62
N ASP A 381 7.04 -6.15 -4.08
CA ASP A 381 7.14 -4.75 -3.62
C ASP A 381 6.81 -4.65 -2.13
N PRO A 382 7.78 -4.33 -1.25
CA PRO A 382 7.55 -4.29 0.20
C PRO A 382 6.88 -3.01 0.67
N ARG A 383 6.50 -2.10 -0.22
CA ARG A 383 6.07 -0.73 0.13
C ARG A 383 4.85 -0.72 1.05
N GLY A 384 3.87 -1.59 0.80
CA GLY A 384 2.66 -1.69 1.62
C GLY A 384 2.88 -2.35 2.98
N SER A 385 3.97 -3.13 3.14
CA SER A 385 4.34 -3.80 4.40
C SER A 385 5.44 -3.10 5.19
N ASP A 386 6.09 -2.05 4.64
CA ASP A 386 7.20 -1.35 5.28
C ASP A 386 6.74 -0.67 6.60
N PRO A 387 7.34 -1.02 7.77
CA PRO A 387 6.96 -0.41 9.06
C PRO A 387 7.13 1.11 9.11
N ALA A 388 8.03 1.68 8.31
CA ALA A 388 8.29 3.11 8.23
C ALA A 388 7.17 3.90 7.53
N ARG A 389 6.13 3.24 6.97
CA ARG A 389 4.95 3.90 6.38
C ARG A 389 4.10 4.62 7.43
N PHE A 390 4.19 4.23 8.69
CA PHE A 390 3.40 4.84 9.77
C PHE A 390 4.06 6.10 10.34
N HIS A 391 3.32 7.21 10.32
CA HIS A 391 3.74 8.43 11.01
C HIS A 391 3.62 8.28 12.55
N PRO A 392 4.31 9.11 13.35
CA PRO A 392 4.36 8.93 14.81
C PRO A 392 2.98 8.89 15.50
N ALA A 393 2.00 9.71 15.05
CA ALA A 393 0.66 9.71 15.64
C ALA A 393 -0.09 8.39 15.39
N ALA A 394 0.15 7.72 14.25
CA ALA A 394 -0.44 6.42 13.93
C ALA A 394 0.07 5.27 14.81
N ARG A 395 1.10 5.51 15.62
CA ARG A 395 1.65 4.53 16.57
C ARG A 395 1.05 4.66 17.97
N SER A 396 0.17 5.65 18.21
CA SER A 396 -0.51 5.79 19.50
C SER A 396 -1.49 4.64 19.72
N GLU A 397 -1.61 4.13 20.95
CA GLU A 397 -2.56 3.06 21.29
C GLU A 397 -4.01 3.44 20.91
N ALA A 398 -4.38 4.70 21.12
CA ALA A 398 -5.73 5.19 20.80
C ALA A 398 -6.02 5.07 19.29
N HIS A 399 -5.11 5.54 18.44
CA HIS A 399 -5.24 5.44 16.99
C HIS A 399 -5.26 3.98 16.52
N VAL A 400 -4.29 3.17 16.97
CA VAL A 400 -4.20 1.74 16.60
C VAL A 400 -5.50 1.00 16.94
N ARG A 401 -6.06 1.22 18.14
CA ARG A 401 -7.31 0.56 18.56
C ARG A 401 -8.51 1.05 17.79
N ALA A 402 -8.65 2.35 17.55
CA ALA A 402 -9.75 2.91 16.77
C ALA A 402 -9.76 2.37 15.33
N ARG A 403 -8.59 2.36 14.67
CA ARG A 403 -8.42 1.84 13.32
C ARG A 403 -8.59 0.32 13.24
N ALA A 404 -8.05 -0.43 14.20
CA ALA A 404 -8.25 -1.88 14.27
C ALA A 404 -9.73 -2.25 14.47
N ALA A 405 -10.48 -1.48 15.26
CA ALA A 405 -11.92 -1.68 15.44
C ALA A 405 -12.71 -1.43 14.15
N GLU A 406 -12.36 -0.38 13.38
CA GLU A 406 -12.94 -0.12 12.06
C GLU A 406 -12.50 -1.17 11.03
N GLY A 407 -11.23 -1.60 11.07
CA GLY A 407 -10.65 -2.56 10.13
C GLY A 407 -11.16 -3.99 10.30
N PHE A 408 -11.57 -4.37 11.51
CA PHE A 408 -12.01 -5.73 11.81
C PHE A 408 -13.12 -6.24 10.87
N PRO A 409 -14.27 -5.57 10.73
CA PRO A 409 -15.31 -6.00 9.79
C PRO A 409 -14.90 -5.81 8.32
N LYS A 410 -13.95 -4.90 8.01
CA LYS A 410 -13.44 -4.69 6.65
C LYS A 410 -12.65 -5.88 6.12
N THR A 411 -12.21 -6.82 6.97
CA THR A 411 -11.55 -8.07 6.56
C THR A 411 -12.35 -8.84 5.50
N TYR A 412 -13.69 -8.87 5.64
CA TYR A 412 -14.61 -9.44 4.66
C TYR A 412 -15.57 -8.39 4.08
N GLY A 413 -15.42 -7.14 4.46
CA GLY A 413 -16.24 -6.02 3.98
C GLY A 413 -16.02 -5.73 2.50
N ILE A 414 -16.96 -5.03 1.90
CA ILE A 414 -16.79 -4.46 0.56
C ILE A 414 -15.78 -3.31 0.67
N THR A 415 -14.74 -3.34 -0.15
CA THR A 415 -13.79 -2.25 -0.29
C THR A 415 -14.07 -1.48 -1.57
N HIS A 416 -14.63 -0.27 -1.42
CA HIS A 416 -14.91 0.60 -2.57
C HIS A 416 -13.63 1.28 -3.07
N PRO A 417 -13.56 1.63 -4.34
CA PRO A 417 -12.45 2.43 -4.87
C PRO A 417 -12.31 3.74 -4.11
N ARG A 418 -11.10 4.03 -3.60
CA ARG A 418 -10.76 5.25 -2.83
C ARG A 418 -11.49 5.39 -1.48
N GLU A 419 -12.01 4.31 -0.93
CA GLU A 419 -12.67 4.31 0.38
C GLU A 419 -11.77 4.91 1.46
N GLN A 420 -12.38 5.73 2.32
CA GLN A 420 -11.67 6.43 3.40
C GLN A 420 -11.88 5.74 4.73
N TRP A 421 -10.84 5.75 5.54
CA TRP A 421 -10.94 5.45 6.96
C TRP A 421 -11.71 6.58 7.66
N LEU A 422 -12.56 6.25 8.62
CA LEU A 422 -13.43 7.20 9.30
C LEU A 422 -13.02 7.44 10.76
N SER A 423 -12.43 6.43 11.41
CA SER A 423 -12.04 6.50 12.83
C SER A 423 -10.79 7.35 13.06
N ASP A 424 -10.73 7.98 14.22
CA ASP A 424 -9.62 8.80 14.70
C ASP A 424 -9.14 9.87 13.67
N ARG A 425 -10.12 10.62 13.18
CA ARG A 425 -9.94 11.77 12.28
C ARG A 425 -10.58 13.02 12.86
N PRO A 426 -10.01 14.23 12.61
CA PRO A 426 -8.73 14.48 11.93
C PRO A 426 -7.53 14.20 12.84
N SER A 427 -6.46 13.60 12.30
CA SER A 427 -5.21 13.37 13.03
C SER A 427 -4.18 14.48 12.77
N ARG A 428 -4.02 14.87 11.50
CA ARG A 428 -3.08 15.93 11.06
C ARG A 428 -3.82 16.89 10.14
N THR A 429 -3.73 18.19 10.43
CA THR A 429 -4.35 19.26 9.62
C THR A 429 -3.31 20.29 9.20
N SER A 430 -3.46 20.83 7.99
CA SER A 430 -2.61 21.93 7.53
C SER A 430 -2.94 23.24 8.28
N PRO A 431 -2.01 24.21 8.33
CA PRO A 431 -2.28 25.53 8.87
C PRO A 431 -3.46 26.25 8.21
N VAL A 432 -3.77 25.90 6.95
CA VAL A 432 -4.87 26.51 6.17
C VAL A 432 -6.18 25.72 6.25
N HIS A 433 -6.24 24.67 7.04
CA HIS A 433 -7.40 23.77 7.15
C HIS A 433 -8.74 24.50 7.40
N SER A 434 -8.73 25.53 8.24
CA SER A 434 -9.95 26.32 8.51
C SER A 434 -10.47 27.07 7.27
N ARG A 435 -9.58 27.50 6.38
CA ARG A 435 -9.95 28.17 5.11
C ARG A 435 -10.45 27.17 4.09
N THR A 436 -9.78 26.04 3.97
CA THR A 436 -10.20 24.98 3.05
C THR A 436 -11.54 24.37 3.48
N ALA A 437 -11.76 24.15 4.77
CA ALA A 437 -13.04 23.70 5.31
C ALA A 437 -14.17 24.74 5.06
N ALA A 438 -13.90 26.04 5.22
CA ALA A 438 -14.86 27.11 4.92
C ALA A 438 -15.27 27.16 3.44
N LEU A 439 -14.43 26.68 2.53
CA LEU A 439 -14.73 26.52 1.10
C LEU A 439 -15.47 25.21 0.77
N GLY A 440 -15.82 24.43 1.80
CA GLY A 440 -16.52 23.15 1.66
C GLY A 440 -15.59 22.06 1.10
N ALA A 441 -14.35 21.99 1.57
CA ALA A 441 -13.43 20.91 1.20
C ALA A 441 -13.98 19.55 1.64
N GLU A 442 -13.96 18.58 0.73
CA GLU A 442 -14.07 17.16 1.06
C GLU A 442 -12.66 16.63 1.32
N PHE A 443 -12.45 16.09 2.52
CA PHE A 443 -11.10 15.68 2.92
C PHE A 443 -10.88 14.18 2.77
N PHE A 444 -9.77 13.82 2.09
CA PHE A 444 -9.26 12.46 2.03
C PHE A 444 -8.00 12.34 2.88
N GLU A 445 -7.99 11.36 3.76
CA GLU A 445 -6.86 11.12 4.66
C GLU A 445 -5.73 10.37 3.92
N ALA A 446 -4.49 10.80 4.14
CA ALA A 446 -3.29 10.04 3.80
C ALA A 446 -2.16 10.36 4.78
N ALA A 447 -1.55 9.32 5.35
CA ALA A 447 -0.52 9.43 6.40
C ALA A 447 -0.96 10.34 7.57
N GLY A 448 -2.24 10.29 7.93
CA GLY A 448 -2.87 11.10 8.94
C GLY A 448 -3.28 12.51 8.52
N TRP A 449 -2.82 12.98 7.35
CA TRP A 449 -3.16 14.31 6.86
C TRP A 449 -4.56 14.37 6.23
N GLU A 450 -5.34 15.38 6.63
CA GLU A 450 -6.57 15.78 5.96
C GLU A 450 -6.23 16.59 4.71
N ARG A 451 -6.41 16.00 3.52
CA ARG A 451 -6.10 16.64 2.24
C ARG A 451 -7.38 16.98 1.50
N PRO A 452 -7.62 18.25 1.13
CA PRO A 452 -8.77 18.62 0.31
C PRO A 452 -8.73 17.85 -1.02
N GLN A 453 -9.74 17.02 -1.29
CA GLN A 453 -9.85 16.26 -2.55
C GLN A 453 -10.55 17.07 -3.63
N TRP A 454 -11.58 17.84 -3.27
CA TRP A 454 -12.28 18.86 -4.05
C TRP A 454 -12.98 19.84 -3.12
N TYR A 455 -13.54 20.93 -3.68
CA TYR A 455 -14.20 21.97 -2.91
C TYR A 455 -15.66 22.17 -3.33
N GLY A 456 -16.59 22.20 -2.38
CA GLY A 456 -18.01 22.51 -2.60
C GLY A 456 -18.23 23.88 -3.24
N ALA A 457 -17.39 24.88 -2.90
CA ALA A 457 -17.46 26.23 -3.48
C ALA A 457 -17.28 26.22 -5.01
N SER A 458 -16.65 25.19 -5.61
CA SER A 458 -16.47 25.04 -7.05
C SER A 458 -17.76 24.71 -7.80
N ALA A 459 -18.84 24.31 -7.08
CA ALA A 459 -20.13 23.98 -7.68
C ALA A 459 -20.74 25.15 -8.47
N ARG A 460 -20.44 26.39 -8.09
CA ARG A 460 -20.87 27.61 -8.82
C ARG A 460 -20.39 27.66 -10.28
N LEU A 461 -19.31 26.93 -10.60
CA LEU A 461 -18.72 26.89 -11.95
C LEU A 461 -19.20 25.68 -12.77
N ARG A 462 -20.01 24.78 -12.17
CA ARG A 462 -20.41 23.52 -12.81
C ARG A 462 -21.13 23.74 -14.15
N ASP A 463 -22.06 24.70 -14.22
CA ASP A 463 -22.83 24.95 -15.41
C ASP A 463 -21.96 25.47 -16.59
N ARG A 464 -20.89 26.20 -16.26
CA ARG A 464 -19.90 26.69 -17.26
C ARG A 464 -19.23 25.54 -17.99
N PHE A 465 -19.01 24.41 -17.32
CA PHE A 465 -18.27 23.27 -17.82
C PHE A 465 -19.14 22.04 -18.08
N ALA A 466 -20.47 22.12 -17.93
CA ALA A 466 -21.38 20.97 -17.92
C ALA A 466 -21.17 19.99 -19.09
N GLY A 467 -20.89 20.50 -20.31
CA GLY A 467 -20.67 19.68 -21.51
C GLY A 467 -19.32 18.97 -21.58
N ARG A 468 -18.43 19.16 -20.58
CA ARG A 468 -17.08 18.61 -20.52
C ARG A 468 -16.87 17.68 -19.32
N LEU A 469 -17.90 17.51 -18.48
CA LEU A 469 -17.81 16.73 -17.25
C LEU A 469 -18.19 15.28 -17.49
N THR A 470 -17.49 14.36 -16.84
CA THR A 470 -17.79 12.94 -16.85
C THR A 470 -18.98 12.65 -15.93
N ALA A 471 -20.06 12.08 -16.51
CA ALA A 471 -21.22 11.67 -15.75
C ALA A 471 -21.00 10.25 -15.17
N ARG A 472 -20.87 10.13 -13.85
CA ARG A 472 -20.81 8.85 -13.14
C ARG A 472 -22.14 8.61 -12.44
N VAL A 473 -22.93 7.66 -12.94
CA VAL A 473 -24.28 7.35 -12.41
C VAL A 473 -24.30 6.10 -11.51
N HIS A 474 -23.26 5.28 -11.58
CA HIS A 474 -23.17 4.07 -10.77
C HIS A 474 -22.52 4.37 -9.43
N GLU A 475 -23.18 3.98 -8.34
CA GLU A 475 -22.72 4.15 -6.97
C GLU A 475 -21.28 3.66 -6.77
N TRP A 476 -20.92 2.50 -7.34
CA TRP A 476 -19.59 1.91 -7.27
C TRP A 476 -18.50 2.83 -7.83
N ASP A 477 -18.77 3.51 -8.96
CA ASP A 477 -17.81 4.38 -9.63
C ASP A 477 -17.80 5.80 -9.05
N ALA A 478 -18.90 6.22 -8.38
CA ALA A 478 -19.16 7.59 -7.99
C ALA A 478 -19.01 7.88 -6.50
N ARG A 479 -19.06 6.88 -5.63
CA ARG A 479 -19.16 7.05 -4.17
C ARG A 479 -18.06 7.94 -3.57
N TRP A 480 -16.82 7.78 -4.06
CA TRP A 480 -15.65 8.52 -3.61
C TRP A 480 -15.08 9.43 -4.74
N TRP A 481 -15.96 9.94 -5.57
CA TRP A 481 -15.65 10.83 -6.69
C TRP A 481 -16.60 12.02 -6.71
N SER A 482 -16.11 13.14 -7.26
CA SER A 482 -16.97 14.30 -7.57
C SER A 482 -16.60 14.90 -8.92
N PRO A 483 -17.60 15.29 -9.75
CA PRO A 483 -17.35 16.06 -10.97
C PRO A 483 -16.73 17.44 -10.68
N LEU A 484 -16.73 17.88 -9.40
CA LEU A 484 -16.07 19.15 -9.02
C LEU A 484 -14.55 19.08 -9.22
N ILE A 485 -13.95 17.92 -9.19
CA ILE A 485 -12.53 17.74 -9.56
C ILE A 485 -12.27 18.19 -10.99
N GLU A 486 -13.17 17.82 -11.91
CA GLU A 486 -13.07 18.22 -13.33
C GLU A 486 -13.36 19.72 -13.52
N VAL A 487 -14.31 20.26 -12.76
CA VAL A 487 -14.60 21.71 -12.72
C VAL A 487 -13.37 22.51 -12.26
N GLU A 488 -12.74 22.09 -11.17
CA GLU A 488 -11.53 22.71 -10.63
C GLU A 488 -10.36 22.61 -11.60
N HIS A 489 -10.19 21.45 -12.24
CA HIS A 489 -9.18 21.27 -13.28
C HIS A 489 -9.35 22.27 -14.43
N LEU A 490 -10.55 22.36 -14.99
CA LEU A 490 -10.84 23.26 -16.11
C LEU A 490 -10.71 24.73 -15.72
N ALA A 491 -11.15 25.10 -14.52
CA ALA A 491 -11.00 26.45 -14.00
C ALA A 491 -9.52 26.82 -13.79
N MET A 492 -8.69 25.90 -13.31
CA MET A 492 -7.23 26.08 -13.23
C MET A 492 -6.62 26.28 -14.63
N ARG A 493 -7.01 25.47 -15.62
CA ARG A 493 -6.53 25.56 -17.02
C ARG A 493 -6.86 26.89 -17.68
N GLU A 494 -7.95 27.56 -17.28
CA GLU A 494 -8.42 28.80 -17.85
C GLU A 494 -8.06 30.04 -17.00
N GLY A 495 -7.64 29.86 -15.74
CA GLY A 495 -7.39 30.94 -14.79
C GLY A 495 -6.19 30.67 -13.89
N VAL A 496 -6.43 30.67 -12.58
CA VAL A 496 -5.42 30.33 -11.56
C VAL A 496 -6.07 29.57 -10.39
N ALA A 497 -5.37 28.56 -9.90
CA ALA A 497 -5.79 27.78 -8.74
C ALA A 497 -4.74 27.79 -7.63
N MET A 498 -5.21 27.74 -6.39
CA MET A 498 -4.42 27.50 -5.19
C MET A 498 -4.68 26.06 -4.71
N ILE A 499 -3.63 25.33 -4.36
CA ILE A 499 -3.72 23.94 -3.87
C ILE A 499 -2.96 23.84 -2.53
N ASP A 500 -3.63 23.27 -1.50
CA ASP A 500 -2.99 22.94 -0.23
C ASP A 500 -2.14 21.67 -0.39
N LEU A 501 -0.82 21.82 -0.34
CA LEU A 501 0.18 20.76 -0.47
C LEU A 501 0.95 20.51 0.85
N ALA A 502 0.44 20.98 1.98
CA ALA A 502 1.09 20.81 3.29
C ALA A 502 1.32 19.34 3.69
N ALA A 503 0.62 18.42 3.06
CA ALA A 503 0.78 16.98 3.29
C ALA A 503 2.02 16.36 2.63
N PHE A 504 2.74 17.06 1.74
CA PHE A 504 3.99 16.56 1.19
C PHE A 504 5.08 16.56 2.26
N ALA A 505 5.89 15.49 2.27
CA ALA A 505 6.98 15.38 3.22
C ALA A 505 8.18 16.22 2.78
N ILE A 506 8.75 16.94 3.74
CA ILE A 506 9.89 17.85 3.55
C ILE A 506 10.99 17.43 4.51
N LEU A 507 12.12 16.99 3.94
CA LEU A 507 13.29 16.57 4.68
C LEU A 507 14.46 17.54 4.37
N ASP A 508 14.97 18.23 5.38
CA ASP A 508 16.17 19.06 5.23
C ASP A 508 17.42 18.20 5.52
N VAL A 509 18.36 18.15 4.56
CA VAL A 509 19.61 17.38 4.62
C VAL A 509 20.78 18.37 4.62
N ARG A 510 21.55 18.42 5.71
CA ARG A 510 22.58 19.44 5.93
C ARG A 510 23.90 18.85 6.39
N GLY A 511 24.97 19.59 6.14
CA GLY A 511 26.32 19.30 6.56
C GLY A 511 27.28 18.92 5.43
N PRO A 512 28.58 18.84 5.73
CA PRO A 512 29.61 18.61 4.71
C PRO A 512 29.51 17.28 3.97
N GLY A 513 28.83 16.29 4.55
CA GLY A 513 28.53 14.99 3.91
C GLY A 513 27.23 14.96 3.10
N ALA A 514 26.38 16.00 3.14
CA ALA A 514 25.02 15.98 2.58
C ALA A 514 25.01 15.73 1.06
N LEU A 515 25.87 16.45 0.31
CA LEU A 515 25.97 16.23 -1.13
C LEU A 515 26.40 14.80 -1.48
N ALA A 516 27.38 14.26 -0.76
CA ALA A 516 27.90 12.91 -1.02
C ALA A 516 26.83 11.84 -0.74
N LEU A 517 26.04 12.01 0.33
CA LEU A 517 24.90 11.15 0.63
C LEU A 517 23.86 11.18 -0.50
N LEU A 518 23.41 12.35 -0.90
CA LEU A 518 22.38 12.50 -1.94
C LEU A 518 22.88 12.02 -3.30
N GLU A 519 24.15 12.26 -3.66
CA GLU A 519 24.78 11.72 -4.88
C GLU A 519 24.83 10.18 -4.86
N ARG A 520 25.02 9.54 -3.69
CA ARG A 520 25.04 8.09 -3.55
C ARG A 520 23.65 7.46 -3.71
N LEU A 521 22.59 8.19 -3.40
CA LEU A 521 21.23 7.64 -3.40
C LEU A 521 20.45 7.98 -4.67
N ALA A 522 20.61 9.19 -5.21
CA ALA A 522 19.87 9.67 -6.37
C ALA A 522 20.45 9.12 -7.69
N VAL A 523 19.60 8.84 -8.66
CA VAL A 523 20.03 8.51 -10.04
C VAL A 523 20.53 9.75 -10.77
N ALA A 524 19.84 10.88 -10.59
CA ALA A 524 20.25 12.16 -11.16
C ALA A 524 21.47 12.75 -10.46
N ARG A 525 22.18 13.66 -11.13
CA ARG A 525 23.24 14.47 -10.55
C ARG A 525 22.65 15.52 -9.63
N ILE A 526 23.10 15.54 -8.37
CA ILE A 526 22.66 16.51 -7.34
C ILE A 526 23.65 17.68 -7.22
N ASP A 527 24.91 17.48 -7.65
CA ASP A 527 25.90 18.56 -7.72
C ASP A 527 25.58 19.51 -8.90
N VAL A 528 24.58 20.37 -8.69
CA VAL A 528 24.07 21.40 -9.58
C VAL A 528 24.22 22.77 -8.92
N PRO A 529 24.10 23.90 -9.62
CA PRO A 529 24.12 25.22 -8.99
C PRO A 529 23.09 25.37 -7.86
N VAL A 530 23.41 26.17 -6.85
CA VAL A 530 22.47 26.57 -5.80
C VAL A 530 21.24 27.22 -6.44
N GLY A 531 20.05 26.90 -5.91
CA GLY A 531 18.76 27.33 -6.46
C GLY A 531 18.20 26.39 -7.53
N ARG A 532 18.82 25.22 -7.82
CA ARG A 532 18.25 24.22 -8.75
C ARG A 532 17.39 23.21 -8.01
N CYS A 533 16.26 22.85 -8.66
CA CYS A 533 15.40 21.74 -8.30
C CYS A 533 15.72 20.55 -9.24
N VAL A 534 15.94 19.38 -8.66
CA VAL A 534 16.27 18.15 -9.40
C VAL A 534 15.27 17.05 -9.04
N TYR A 535 14.42 16.66 -9.98
CA TYR A 535 13.61 15.44 -9.86
C TYR A 535 14.50 14.22 -10.09
N THR A 536 14.39 13.20 -9.24
CA THR A 536 15.18 12.00 -9.34
C THR A 536 14.48 10.79 -8.72
N PRO A 537 14.52 9.62 -9.36
CA PRO A 537 14.23 8.38 -8.66
C PRO A 537 15.37 8.01 -7.70
N LEU A 538 15.03 7.31 -6.62
CA LEU A 538 15.91 6.48 -5.84
C LEU A 538 15.65 5.01 -6.21
N LEU A 539 16.69 4.20 -6.31
CA LEU A 539 16.58 2.82 -6.73
C LEU A 539 16.88 1.84 -5.59
N THR A 540 16.32 0.64 -5.70
CA THR A 540 16.74 -0.54 -4.95
C THR A 540 18.08 -1.05 -5.49
N PRO A 541 18.79 -1.93 -4.79
CA PRO A 541 19.96 -2.62 -5.34
C PRO A 541 19.67 -3.37 -6.65
N ALA A 542 18.45 -3.86 -6.85
CA ALA A 542 17.98 -4.51 -8.08
C ALA A 542 17.71 -3.53 -9.25
N GLY A 543 17.80 -2.21 -9.02
CA GLY A 543 17.60 -1.19 -10.06
C GLY A 543 16.14 -0.82 -10.32
N THR A 544 15.21 -1.31 -9.50
CA THR A 544 13.79 -0.94 -9.52
C THR A 544 13.52 0.27 -8.61
N PHE A 545 12.31 0.81 -8.62
CA PHE A 545 12.01 2.02 -7.88
C PHE A 545 11.91 1.78 -6.36
N ARG A 546 12.70 2.54 -5.58
CA ARG A 546 12.57 2.65 -4.12
C ARG A 546 11.71 3.86 -3.75
N SER A 547 11.93 4.98 -4.42
CA SER A 547 11.21 6.25 -4.27
C SER A 547 11.41 7.14 -5.50
N ASP A 548 10.64 8.22 -5.58
CA ASP A 548 10.88 9.35 -6.45
C ASP A 548 10.68 10.65 -5.68
N LEU A 549 11.54 11.64 -5.90
CA LEU A 549 11.55 12.85 -5.10
C LEU A 549 12.22 14.03 -5.82
N THR A 550 12.00 15.22 -5.28
CA THR A 550 12.65 16.44 -5.75
C THR A 550 13.69 16.89 -4.72
N VAL A 551 14.93 17.11 -5.17
CA VAL A 551 16.01 17.69 -4.37
C VAL A 551 16.21 19.15 -4.77
N VAL A 552 16.13 20.07 -3.81
CA VAL A 552 16.45 21.49 -3.98
C VAL A 552 17.79 21.78 -3.34
N ARG A 553 18.77 22.25 -4.12
CA ARG A 553 20.06 22.70 -3.57
C ARG A 553 19.93 24.14 -3.07
N ARG A 554 19.85 24.33 -1.76
CA ARG A 554 19.66 25.64 -1.12
C ARG A 554 20.99 26.35 -0.79
N GLY A 555 22.05 25.55 -0.65
CA GLY A 555 23.39 26.01 -0.32
C GLY A 555 24.46 25.01 -0.72
N GLU A 556 25.69 25.25 -0.36
CA GLU A 556 26.80 24.31 -0.63
C GLU A 556 26.58 22.98 0.11
N GLU A 557 26.11 23.07 1.37
CA GLU A 557 25.88 21.96 2.30
C GLU A 557 24.43 21.90 2.82
N ASP A 558 23.48 22.56 2.13
CA ASP A 558 22.08 22.64 2.54
C ASP A 558 21.17 22.23 1.37
N PHE A 559 20.42 21.14 1.59
CA PHE A 559 19.51 20.56 0.62
C PHE A 559 18.14 20.34 1.24
N ARG A 560 17.09 20.50 0.43
CA ARG A 560 15.73 20.13 0.77
C ARG A 560 15.26 19.00 -0.13
N VAL A 561 14.78 17.93 0.46
CA VAL A 561 14.18 16.79 -0.23
C VAL A 561 12.67 16.88 -0.03
N ILE A 562 11.93 16.83 -1.13
CA ILE A 562 10.45 16.85 -1.14
C ILE A 562 9.97 15.55 -1.76
N THR A 563 9.10 14.84 -1.03
CA THR A 563 8.57 13.55 -1.44
C THR A 563 7.08 13.44 -1.12
N GLY A 564 6.41 12.40 -1.62
CA GLY A 564 5.00 12.13 -1.35
C GLY A 564 4.72 12.02 0.15
N GLY A 565 3.57 12.52 0.60
CA GLY A 565 3.22 12.54 2.03
C GLY A 565 3.13 11.15 2.67
N THR A 566 2.76 10.13 1.90
CA THR A 566 2.74 8.71 2.33
C THR A 566 4.13 8.10 2.39
N GLU A 567 5.09 8.67 1.66
CA GLU A 567 6.44 8.11 1.53
C GLU A 567 7.45 8.73 2.51
N GLY A 568 7.09 9.85 3.15
CA GLY A 568 7.99 10.65 3.97
C GLY A 568 8.71 9.86 5.06
N GLY A 569 8.01 8.98 5.77
CA GLY A 569 8.62 8.12 6.81
C GLY A 569 9.61 7.10 6.23
N ARG A 570 9.25 6.49 5.09
CA ARG A 570 10.08 5.51 4.38
C ARG A 570 11.35 6.16 3.80
N ASP A 571 11.22 7.37 3.23
CA ASP A 571 12.35 8.10 2.68
C ASP A 571 13.27 8.65 3.78
N LEU A 572 12.71 9.12 4.90
CA LEU A 572 13.49 9.50 6.07
C LEU A 572 14.29 8.30 6.62
N ALA A 573 13.66 7.13 6.74
CA ALA A 573 14.34 5.91 7.20
C ALA A 573 15.46 5.50 6.22
N TRP A 574 15.22 5.55 4.92
CA TRP A 574 16.20 5.22 3.88
C TRP A 574 17.39 6.19 3.88
N LEU A 575 17.14 7.49 3.88
CA LEU A 575 18.20 8.50 3.98
C LEU A 575 19.03 8.33 5.26
N SER A 576 18.35 8.10 6.41
CA SER A 576 19.01 7.92 7.70
C SER A 576 19.84 6.63 7.75
N ALA A 577 19.36 5.54 7.12
CA ALA A 577 20.09 4.29 7.06
C ALA A 577 21.39 4.38 6.26
N HIS A 578 21.48 5.31 5.30
CA HIS A 578 22.66 5.51 4.46
C HIS A 578 23.54 6.70 4.90
N ALA A 579 23.08 7.48 5.87
CA ALA A 579 23.86 8.58 6.40
C ALA A 579 25.09 8.07 7.17
N PRO A 580 26.27 8.74 7.05
CA PRO A 580 27.45 8.37 7.80
C PRO A 580 27.26 8.60 9.31
N ASP A 581 27.83 7.70 10.14
CA ASP A 581 27.71 7.78 11.60
C ASP A 581 28.67 8.82 12.26
N ASP A 582 29.43 9.57 11.45
CA ASP A 582 30.43 10.55 11.90
C ASP A 582 29.86 11.93 12.23
N GLY A 583 28.56 12.13 12.04
CA GLY A 583 27.88 13.41 12.29
C GLY A 583 28.06 14.45 11.17
N SER A 584 28.67 14.08 10.03
CA SER A 584 28.84 14.96 8.88
C SER A 584 27.54 15.26 8.12
N VAL A 585 26.45 14.52 8.40
CA VAL A 585 25.12 14.72 7.83
C VAL A 585 24.08 14.81 8.95
N GLN A 586 23.25 15.84 8.88
CA GLN A 586 22.05 15.99 9.68
C GLN A 586 20.82 15.94 8.77
N ILE A 587 19.88 15.04 9.07
CA ILE A 587 18.59 14.91 8.38
C ILE A 587 17.49 15.32 9.36
N THR A 588 16.64 16.27 8.94
CA THR A 588 15.55 16.78 9.78
C THR A 588 14.24 16.68 9.01
N ASP A 589 13.23 16.03 9.62
CA ASP A 589 11.85 16.10 9.12
C ASP A 589 11.28 17.47 9.44
N SER A 590 11.14 18.30 8.41
CA SER A 590 10.62 19.66 8.49
C SER A 590 9.15 19.75 8.06
N THR A 591 8.48 18.63 7.79
CA THR A 591 7.12 18.57 7.26
C THR A 591 6.14 19.37 8.11
N SER A 592 6.13 19.15 9.43
CA SER A 592 5.21 19.86 10.34
C SER A 592 5.63 21.30 10.66
N ALA A 593 6.87 21.68 10.36
CA ALA A 593 7.37 23.04 10.55
C ALA A 593 7.06 23.97 9.37
N LEU A 594 6.67 23.40 8.24
CA LEU A 594 6.45 24.14 7.00
C LEU A 594 5.01 23.94 6.49
N THR A 595 4.58 24.85 5.64
CA THR A 595 3.35 24.72 4.85
C THR A 595 3.70 24.99 3.41
N THR A 596 3.11 24.23 2.50
CA THR A 596 3.27 24.40 1.05
C THR A 596 1.93 24.75 0.43
N ILE A 597 1.89 25.87 -0.30
CA ILE A 597 0.75 26.26 -1.13
C ILE A 597 1.21 26.27 -2.58
N GLY A 598 0.56 25.46 -3.41
CA GLY A 598 0.78 25.48 -4.85
C GLY A 598 -0.09 26.54 -5.52
N VAL A 599 0.45 27.24 -6.53
CA VAL A 599 -0.25 28.23 -7.34
C VAL A 599 0.03 27.91 -8.82
N TRP A 600 -0.99 27.51 -9.57
CA TRP A 600 -0.84 27.12 -10.98
C TRP A 600 -1.98 27.62 -11.85
N GLY A 601 -1.66 27.84 -13.13
CA GLY A 601 -2.56 28.23 -14.19
C GLY A 601 -1.98 29.33 -15.06
N PRO A 602 -2.59 29.68 -16.21
CA PRO A 602 -2.09 30.73 -17.10
C PRO A 602 -1.99 32.12 -16.44
N ARG A 603 -2.75 32.38 -15.37
CA ARG A 603 -2.71 33.64 -14.62
C ARG A 603 -1.91 33.53 -13.29
N ALA A 604 -1.15 32.45 -13.09
CA ALA A 604 -0.37 32.28 -11.86
C ALA A 604 0.73 33.32 -11.69
N GLU A 605 1.38 33.72 -12.80
CA GLU A 605 2.43 34.76 -12.77
C GLU A 605 1.83 36.13 -12.41
N GLU A 606 0.65 36.51 -12.94
CA GLU A 606 -0.06 37.71 -12.56
C GLU A 606 -0.41 37.73 -11.05
N LEU A 607 -0.82 36.59 -10.51
CA LEU A 607 -1.13 36.50 -9.09
C LEU A 607 0.13 36.64 -8.22
N LEU A 608 1.23 36.04 -8.61
CA LEU A 608 2.47 36.15 -7.88
C LEU A 608 3.04 37.56 -7.92
N ASP A 609 3.03 38.21 -9.11
CA ASP A 609 3.46 39.60 -9.32
C ASP A 609 2.67 40.59 -8.45
N ALA A 610 1.35 40.36 -8.30
CA ALA A 610 0.48 41.22 -7.48
C ALA A 610 0.82 41.20 -5.97
N VAL A 611 1.60 40.24 -5.48
CA VAL A 611 1.89 40.07 -4.04
C VAL A 611 3.38 40.18 -3.69
N THR A 612 4.27 40.38 -4.66
CA THR A 612 5.72 40.51 -4.46
C THR A 612 6.32 41.67 -5.25
N ASP A 613 7.44 42.24 -4.75
CA ASP A 613 8.24 43.22 -5.50
C ASP A 613 9.36 42.53 -6.31
N ALA A 614 9.50 41.19 -6.22
CA ALA A 614 10.49 40.42 -6.96
C ALA A 614 10.04 40.17 -8.40
N ASP A 615 10.98 40.10 -9.34
CA ASP A 615 10.68 39.68 -10.72
C ASP A 615 10.40 38.17 -10.74
N VAL A 616 9.13 37.82 -10.90
CA VAL A 616 8.65 36.44 -10.96
C VAL A 616 8.36 35.95 -12.38
N THR A 617 8.81 36.69 -13.40
CA THR A 617 8.71 36.26 -14.78
C THR A 617 9.49 34.95 -15.01
N LEU A 618 9.10 34.19 -16.03
CA LEU A 618 9.80 32.94 -16.39
C LEU A 618 11.28 33.18 -16.74
N ALA A 619 11.64 34.37 -17.20
CA ALA A 619 13.01 34.77 -17.49
C ALA A 619 13.87 34.93 -16.21
N ALA A 620 13.32 35.54 -15.18
CA ALA A 620 14.01 35.80 -13.90
C ALA A 620 13.91 34.60 -12.95
N PHE A 621 12.81 33.84 -13.04
CA PHE A 621 12.55 32.64 -12.22
C PHE A 621 12.23 31.46 -13.14
N PRO A 622 13.25 30.84 -13.77
CA PRO A 622 13.06 29.75 -14.73
C PRO A 622 12.51 28.45 -14.10
N TYR A 623 11.83 27.63 -14.93
CA TYR A 623 11.39 26.30 -14.53
C TYR A 623 12.56 25.43 -14.03
N GLY A 624 12.30 24.66 -12.97
CA GLY A 624 13.31 23.81 -12.29
C GLY A 624 14.27 24.61 -11.40
N THR A 625 13.84 25.80 -10.93
CA THR A 625 14.63 26.61 -9.97
C THR A 625 13.84 26.95 -8.72
N ALA A 626 14.57 27.31 -7.67
CA ALA A 626 14.05 27.80 -6.40
C ALA A 626 14.62 29.18 -6.10
N GLN A 627 13.81 30.06 -5.53
CA GLN A 627 14.21 31.40 -5.08
C GLN A 627 13.57 31.71 -3.73
N ASP A 628 14.32 32.43 -2.89
CA ASP A 628 13.76 33.00 -1.67
C ASP A 628 13.20 34.39 -1.99
N LEU A 629 11.93 34.60 -1.72
CA LEU A 629 11.16 35.80 -2.00
C LEU A 629 10.51 36.36 -0.73
N HIS A 630 9.94 37.56 -0.84
CA HIS A 630 8.98 38.09 0.13
C HIS A 630 7.64 38.33 -0.58
N LEU A 631 6.57 37.70 -0.10
CA LEU A 631 5.21 38.02 -0.51
C LEU A 631 4.61 39.00 0.51
N GLY A 632 4.78 40.29 0.24
CA GLY A 632 4.64 41.33 1.25
C GLY A 632 5.71 41.16 2.34
N SER A 633 5.29 40.96 3.60
CA SER A 633 6.22 40.72 4.73
C SER A 633 6.50 39.21 5.00
N ILE A 634 5.95 38.31 4.22
CA ILE A 634 6.05 36.88 4.43
C ILE A 634 7.27 36.33 3.66
N PRO A 635 8.30 35.78 4.34
CA PRO A 635 9.41 35.12 3.68
C PRO A 635 8.95 33.77 3.10
N VAL A 636 9.23 33.55 1.83
CA VAL A 636 8.78 32.36 1.06
C VAL A 636 9.96 31.77 0.32
N SER A 637 10.13 30.45 0.36
CA SER A 637 10.97 29.72 -0.58
C SER A 637 10.08 29.21 -1.70
N ALA A 638 10.17 29.83 -2.88
CA ALA A 638 9.35 29.51 -4.04
C ALA A 638 10.09 28.57 -4.98
N LEU A 639 9.43 27.49 -5.43
CA LEU A 639 9.94 26.49 -6.35
C LEU A 639 9.12 26.52 -7.62
N ARG A 640 9.73 26.86 -8.76
CA ARG A 640 9.01 26.82 -10.05
C ARG A 640 9.07 25.40 -10.63
N ILE A 641 8.15 24.60 -10.16
CA ILE A 641 7.91 23.22 -10.59
C ILE A 641 6.41 23.00 -10.75
N SER A 642 6.03 21.96 -11.48
CA SER A 642 4.61 21.66 -11.73
C SER A 642 4.39 20.17 -11.89
N TYR A 643 3.37 19.65 -11.22
CA TYR A 643 2.86 18.28 -11.43
C TYR A 643 1.49 18.27 -12.14
N VAL A 644 1.01 19.43 -12.54
CA VAL A 644 -0.25 19.63 -13.28
C VAL A 644 -0.04 20.15 -14.70
N GLY A 645 1.19 20.45 -15.08
CA GLY A 645 1.52 20.94 -16.43
C GLY A 645 1.08 22.37 -16.71
N GLU A 646 1.00 23.22 -15.71
CA GLU A 646 0.75 24.66 -15.81
C GLU A 646 1.92 25.47 -15.27
N ASN A 647 2.07 26.73 -15.73
CA ASN A 647 2.98 27.68 -15.13
C ASN A 647 2.54 28.00 -13.70
N GLY A 648 3.53 28.22 -12.83
CA GLY A 648 3.26 28.52 -11.42
C GLY A 648 4.40 28.07 -10.50
N ALA A 649 4.13 27.98 -9.21
CA ALA A 649 5.14 27.64 -8.23
C ALA A 649 4.54 26.97 -6.99
N GLU A 650 5.38 26.19 -6.30
CA GLU A 650 5.16 25.78 -4.91
C GLU A 650 5.78 26.82 -3.97
N LEU A 651 5.00 27.27 -3.01
CA LEU A 651 5.37 28.31 -2.05
C LEU A 651 5.53 27.67 -0.66
N HIS A 652 6.76 27.51 -0.23
CA HIS A 652 7.10 26.92 1.07
C HIS A 652 7.33 28.03 2.10
N VAL A 653 6.57 28.00 3.19
CA VAL A 653 6.68 28.96 4.30
C VAL A 653 6.73 28.25 5.65
N ALA A 654 7.21 28.92 6.69
CA ALA A 654 7.02 28.46 8.04
C ALA A 654 5.52 28.32 8.34
N ALA A 655 5.14 27.28 9.08
CA ALA A 655 3.73 26.96 9.36
C ALA A 655 2.96 28.13 9.96
N GLU A 656 3.61 28.96 10.79
CA GLU A 656 3.03 30.18 11.38
C GLU A 656 2.58 31.23 10.34
N HIS A 657 3.16 31.22 9.16
CA HIS A 657 2.81 32.12 8.07
C HIS A 657 1.81 31.53 7.07
N GLY A 658 1.49 30.25 7.18
CA GLY A 658 0.67 29.54 6.21
C GLY A 658 -0.70 30.19 6.00
N LEU A 659 -1.41 30.53 7.08
CA LEU A 659 -2.72 31.18 7.01
C LEU A 659 -2.64 32.58 6.40
N ALA A 660 -1.63 33.38 6.78
CA ALA A 660 -1.43 34.73 6.25
C ALA A 660 -1.08 34.70 4.75
N LEU A 661 -0.30 33.71 4.32
CA LEU A 661 0.04 33.51 2.89
C LEU A 661 -1.21 33.16 2.10
N TRP A 662 -1.99 32.20 2.59
CA TRP A 662 -3.26 31.82 1.94
C TRP A 662 -4.18 33.01 1.75
N ASP A 663 -4.43 33.77 2.86
CA ASP A 663 -5.34 34.91 2.81
C ASP A 663 -4.85 36.02 1.86
N ARG A 664 -3.54 36.26 1.80
CA ARG A 664 -2.94 37.24 0.86
C ARG A 664 -3.12 36.85 -0.60
N LEU A 665 -2.77 35.59 -0.95
CA LEU A 665 -2.93 35.07 -2.30
C LEU A 665 -4.42 35.02 -2.69
N TRP A 666 -5.28 34.58 -1.77
CA TRP A 666 -6.73 34.53 -2.00
C TRP A 666 -7.32 35.91 -2.27
N ALA A 667 -6.93 36.92 -1.48
CA ALA A 667 -7.41 38.29 -1.67
C ALA A 667 -6.94 38.90 -2.98
N ALA A 668 -5.65 38.78 -3.33
CA ALA A 668 -5.10 39.30 -4.59
C ALA A 668 -5.67 38.57 -5.81
N GLY A 669 -5.97 37.28 -5.69
CA GLY A 669 -6.50 36.48 -6.78
C GLY A 669 -7.97 36.66 -7.09
N GLN A 670 -8.76 37.41 -6.30
CA GLN A 670 -10.22 37.55 -6.52
C GLN A 670 -10.54 38.17 -7.90
N GLU A 671 -9.84 39.20 -8.31
CA GLU A 671 -10.00 39.83 -9.62
C GLU A 671 -9.50 38.95 -10.77
N LEU A 672 -8.62 38.00 -10.46
CA LEU A 672 -8.10 37.00 -11.38
C LEU A 672 -8.98 35.76 -11.49
N GLY A 673 -10.05 35.69 -10.69
CA GLY A 673 -10.94 34.52 -10.62
C GLY A 673 -10.30 33.31 -9.96
N VAL A 674 -9.42 33.51 -8.96
CA VAL A 674 -8.76 32.44 -8.24
C VAL A 674 -9.75 31.43 -7.66
N ILE A 675 -9.42 30.17 -7.75
CA ILE A 675 -10.14 29.08 -7.10
C ILE A 675 -9.21 28.31 -6.15
N ALA A 676 -9.80 27.62 -5.19
CA ALA A 676 -9.11 26.50 -4.53
C ALA A 676 -9.35 25.23 -5.36
N ALA A 677 -8.29 24.46 -5.61
CA ALA A 677 -8.38 23.16 -6.25
C ALA A 677 -7.82 22.07 -5.32
N GLY A 678 -8.44 20.90 -5.38
CA GLY A 678 -8.07 19.78 -4.50
C GLY A 678 -6.95 18.90 -5.06
N ILE A 679 -6.50 17.95 -4.22
CA ILE A 679 -5.56 16.89 -4.60
C ILE A 679 -6.13 16.03 -5.74
N GLY A 680 -7.46 15.99 -5.93
CA GLY A 680 -8.08 15.35 -7.07
C GLY A 680 -7.60 15.91 -8.41
N VAL A 681 -7.31 17.21 -8.48
CA VAL A 681 -6.68 17.84 -9.65
C VAL A 681 -5.20 17.50 -9.71
N TYR A 682 -4.46 17.73 -8.63
CA TYR A 682 -3.01 17.53 -8.58
C TYR A 682 -2.60 16.07 -8.81
N GLY A 683 -3.16 15.16 -8.03
CA GLY A 683 -2.76 13.75 -8.01
C GLY A 683 -3.53 12.85 -9.00
N THR A 684 -4.55 13.36 -9.70
CA THR A 684 -5.31 12.54 -10.66
C THR A 684 -5.39 13.24 -12.03
N THR A 685 -6.28 14.21 -12.22
CA THR A 685 -6.59 14.73 -13.56
C THR A 685 -5.42 15.49 -14.19
N GLY A 686 -4.74 16.34 -13.43
CA GLY A 686 -3.62 17.15 -13.93
C GLY A 686 -2.41 16.28 -14.34
N ARG A 687 -1.99 15.36 -13.45
CA ARG A 687 -0.84 14.50 -13.74
C ARG A 687 -1.11 13.51 -14.88
N LEU A 688 -2.35 12.97 -14.98
CA LEU A 688 -2.70 12.01 -16.03
C LEU A 688 -2.62 12.63 -17.42
N GLU A 689 -3.09 13.87 -17.59
CA GLU A 689 -2.96 14.59 -18.86
C GLU A 689 -1.51 14.82 -19.28
N LYS A 690 -0.59 14.88 -18.31
CA LYS A 690 0.86 15.01 -18.53
C LYS A 690 1.60 13.66 -18.53
N ALA A 691 0.90 12.55 -18.36
CA ALA A 691 1.47 11.23 -18.22
C ALA A 691 2.53 11.14 -17.09
N TYR A 692 2.43 11.98 -16.06
CA TYR A 692 3.34 11.94 -14.92
C TYR A 692 3.06 10.70 -14.05
N ARG A 693 4.15 10.04 -13.62
CA ARG A 693 4.13 8.80 -12.85
C ARG A 693 3.86 9.09 -11.38
N LEU A 694 3.28 8.10 -10.71
CA LEU A 694 3.02 8.11 -9.28
C LEU A 694 3.70 6.91 -8.64
N LEU A 695 4.45 7.14 -7.58
CA LEU A 695 5.04 6.06 -6.79
C LEU A 695 3.94 5.19 -6.16
N GLY A 696 4.09 3.89 -6.30
CA GLY A 696 3.10 2.90 -5.86
C GLY A 696 1.98 2.64 -6.86
N ALA A 697 1.99 3.33 -8.02
CA ALA A 697 1.12 3.02 -9.15
C ALA A 697 1.96 2.65 -10.38
N GLU A 698 2.62 3.62 -11.02
CA GLU A 698 3.53 3.37 -12.14
C GLU A 698 4.95 3.01 -11.68
N LEU A 699 5.41 3.59 -10.57
CA LEU A 699 6.75 3.37 -10.05
C LEU A 699 6.69 2.38 -8.88
N THR A 700 7.02 1.13 -9.16
CA THR A 700 6.98 -0.02 -8.22
C THR A 700 8.23 -0.88 -8.37
N ALA A 701 8.35 -1.93 -7.57
CA ALA A 701 9.42 -2.90 -7.72
C ALA A 701 9.29 -3.78 -8.99
N GLU A 702 8.15 -3.77 -9.69
CA GLU A 702 7.94 -4.57 -10.92
C GLU A 702 8.69 -4.04 -12.13
N HIS A 703 8.90 -2.71 -12.20
CA HIS A 703 9.44 -2.04 -13.37
C HIS A 703 10.69 -1.23 -13.02
N ASP A 704 11.54 -1.05 -13.99
CA ASP A 704 12.74 -0.24 -13.87
C ASP A 704 12.59 1.12 -14.62
N PRO A 705 13.54 2.05 -14.44
CA PRO A 705 13.48 3.36 -15.10
C PRO A 705 13.48 3.30 -16.63
N VAL A 706 13.91 2.20 -17.25
CA VAL A 706 13.91 2.04 -18.71
C VAL A 706 12.50 1.73 -19.20
N ASP A 707 11.80 0.81 -18.53
CA ASP A 707 10.39 0.48 -18.81
C ASP A 707 9.48 1.71 -18.58
N ALA A 708 9.77 2.51 -17.55
CA ALA A 708 9.01 3.73 -17.23
C ALA A 708 9.39 4.94 -18.10
N ASP A 709 10.32 4.80 -19.04
CA ASP A 709 10.90 5.92 -19.81
C ASP A 709 11.42 7.06 -18.92
N LEU A 710 11.99 6.73 -17.77
CA LEU A 710 12.64 7.66 -16.85
C LEU A 710 14.17 7.50 -16.84
N ALA A 711 14.72 6.71 -17.75
CA ALA A 711 16.16 6.56 -17.91
C ALA A 711 16.77 7.88 -18.36
N LEU A 712 17.75 8.38 -17.59
CA LEU A 712 18.42 9.64 -17.90
C LEU A 712 19.27 9.51 -19.16
N PRO A 713 19.33 10.53 -20.03
CA PRO A 713 20.16 10.48 -21.26
C PRO A 713 21.63 10.23 -20.96
N LYS A 714 22.17 10.77 -19.88
CA LYS A 714 23.53 10.56 -19.41
C LYS A 714 23.55 10.05 -17.99
N VAL A 715 24.27 8.97 -17.76
CA VAL A 715 24.50 8.44 -16.40
C VAL A 715 25.68 9.16 -15.78
N LYS A 716 25.53 9.62 -14.55
CA LYS A 716 26.61 10.27 -13.81
C LYS A 716 27.78 9.32 -13.51
N ARG A 717 29.00 9.85 -13.40
CA ARG A 717 30.20 9.05 -13.10
C ARG A 717 30.19 8.51 -11.66
N ALA A 718 29.70 9.32 -10.70
CA ALA A 718 29.57 8.93 -9.31
C ALA A 718 28.75 7.64 -9.19
N ASP A 719 29.07 6.81 -8.23
CA ASP A 719 28.32 5.61 -7.92
C ASP A 719 27.03 5.95 -7.17
N PHE A 720 26.01 5.07 -7.34
CA PHE A 720 24.74 5.20 -6.62
C PHE A 720 24.10 3.82 -6.45
N VAL A 721 23.19 3.71 -5.47
CA VAL A 721 22.46 2.46 -5.19
C VAL A 721 21.71 2.01 -6.45
N GLY A 722 21.88 0.73 -6.83
CA GLY A 722 21.25 0.14 -8.01
C GLY A 722 21.91 0.48 -9.35
N LYS A 723 23.05 1.21 -9.38
CA LYS A 723 23.68 1.65 -10.62
C LYS A 723 24.03 0.50 -11.57
N GLN A 724 24.56 -0.61 -11.09
CA GLN A 724 24.94 -1.74 -11.94
C GLN A 724 23.70 -2.35 -12.62
N ALA A 725 22.65 -2.59 -11.85
CA ALA A 725 21.39 -3.10 -12.38
C ALA A 725 20.73 -2.11 -13.36
N TYR A 726 20.77 -0.81 -13.04
CA TYR A 726 20.31 0.26 -13.94
C TYR A 726 21.07 0.30 -15.27
N LEU A 727 22.39 0.15 -15.26
CA LEU A 727 23.20 0.09 -16.48
C LEU A 727 22.88 -1.16 -17.29
N ALA A 728 22.72 -2.32 -16.64
CA ALA A 728 22.32 -3.56 -17.30
C ALA A 728 20.92 -3.44 -17.93
N ALA A 729 19.96 -2.80 -17.25
CA ALA A 729 18.65 -2.51 -17.80
C ALA A 729 18.72 -1.62 -19.05
N ARG A 730 19.56 -0.59 -19.02
CA ARG A 730 19.77 0.30 -20.18
C ARG A 730 20.38 -0.42 -21.38
N GLU A 731 21.34 -1.33 -21.14
CA GLU A 731 21.95 -2.15 -22.20
C GLU A 731 20.96 -3.15 -22.81
N ARG A 732 20.13 -3.75 -21.95
CA ARG A 732 19.07 -4.68 -22.38
C ARG A 732 17.96 -3.98 -23.18
N GLY A 733 17.65 -2.73 -22.87
CA GLY A 733 16.48 -2.03 -23.36
C GLY A 733 15.19 -2.37 -22.59
N PRO A 734 14.06 -1.70 -22.89
CA PRO A 734 12.78 -1.91 -22.20
C PRO A 734 12.21 -3.30 -22.51
N ARG A 735 11.51 -3.90 -21.54
CA ARG A 735 10.71 -5.14 -21.70
C ARG A 735 9.24 -4.83 -21.95
N ALA A 736 8.79 -3.73 -21.38
CA ALA A 736 7.51 -3.10 -21.58
C ALA A 736 7.70 -1.59 -21.70
N MET A 737 6.68 -0.87 -22.09
CA MET A 737 6.71 0.58 -22.10
C MET A 737 5.44 1.13 -21.43
N LEU A 738 5.61 2.10 -20.53
CA LEU A 738 4.47 2.81 -19.98
C LEU A 738 3.77 3.61 -21.09
N CYS A 739 2.47 3.36 -21.25
CA CYS A 739 1.62 3.99 -22.25
C CYS A 739 0.44 4.72 -21.60
N THR A 740 0.01 5.80 -22.26
CA THR A 740 -1.26 6.46 -21.97
C THR A 740 -2.30 5.94 -22.93
N LEU A 741 -3.38 5.37 -22.39
CA LEU A 741 -4.53 4.89 -23.15
C LEU A 741 -5.69 5.87 -22.97
N ALA A 742 -6.55 5.98 -23.98
CA ALA A 742 -7.82 6.67 -23.86
C ALA A 742 -8.96 5.69 -24.16
N LEU A 743 -10.00 5.70 -23.34
CA LEU A 743 -11.22 4.98 -23.67
C LEU A 743 -11.82 5.54 -24.97
N THR A 744 -12.24 4.63 -25.85
CA THR A 744 -12.95 4.93 -27.10
C THR A 744 -14.39 4.40 -27.00
N ASP A 745 -15.22 4.77 -27.95
CA ASP A 745 -16.58 4.23 -28.10
C ASP A 745 -17.43 4.29 -26.80
N PRO A 746 -17.62 5.48 -26.21
CA PRO A 746 -18.51 5.61 -25.05
C PRO A 746 -19.91 5.14 -25.46
N PRO A 747 -20.64 4.45 -24.56
CA PRO A 747 -21.98 3.98 -24.86
C PRO A 747 -22.90 5.16 -25.18
N GLU A 748 -23.82 5.00 -26.14
CA GLU A 748 -24.85 6.01 -26.51
C GLU A 748 -25.69 6.42 -25.28
N ASP A 749 -26.01 5.45 -24.43
CA ASP A 749 -26.67 5.69 -23.15
C ASP A 749 -25.61 5.93 -22.05
N PRO A 750 -25.48 7.17 -21.52
CA PRO A 750 -24.52 7.49 -20.48
C PRO A 750 -24.69 6.68 -19.18
N THR A 751 -25.89 6.11 -18.97
CA THR A 751 -26.16 5.26 -17.78
C THR A 751 -25.44 3.91 -17.85
N LEU A 752 -24.97 3.51 -19.03
CA LEU A 752 -24.18 2.29 -19.22
C LEU A 752 -22.67 2.54 -19.15
N ALA A 753 -22.25 3.81 -19.06
CA ALA A 753 -20.84 4.16 -19.01
C ALA A 753 -20.19 3.64 -17.72
N ARG A 754 -19.00 3.06 -17.85
CA ARG A 754 -18.17 2.56 -16.77
C ARG A 754 -16.79 3.20 -16.78
N PHE A 755 -16.24 3.41 -15.60
CA PHE A 755 -15.00 4.16 -15.43
C PHE A 755 -14.00 3.33 -14.60
N PRO A 756 -13.02 2.65 -15.24
CA PRO A 756 -11.94 1.91 -14.55
C PRO A 756 -11.25 2.77 -13.50
N THR A 757 -10.76 2.12 -12.45
CA THR A 757 -10.20 2.82 -11.28
C THR A 757 -8.75 2.44 -10.98
N GLY A 758 -8.21 1.45 -11.69
CA GLY A 758 -6.90 0.83 -11.52
C GLY A 758 -6.99 -0.65 -11.13
N GLY A 759 -6.01 -1.43 -11.60
CA GLY A 759 -5.94 -2.87 -11.39
C GLY A 759 -6.65 -3.71 -12.46
N GLU A 760 -7.27 -3.11 -13.46
CA GLU A 760 -7.96 -3.80 -14.53
C GLU A 760 -6.99 -4.37 -15.58
N PRO A 761 -7.17 -5.61 -16.10
CA PRO A 761 -6.31 -6.17 -17.15
C PRO A 761 -6.46 -5.43 -18.47
N VAL A 762 -5.33 -5.24 -19.15
CA VAL A 762 -5.31 -4.77 -20.53
C VAL A 762 -5.22 -5.97 -21.46
N LEU A 763 -6.16 -6.04 -22.40
CA LEU A 763 -6.35 -7.16 -23.30
C LEU A 763 -6.03 -6.77 -24.74
N SER A 764 -5.63 -7.75 -25.53
CA SER A 764 -5.61 -7.65 -27.00
C SER A 764 -7.04 -7.46 -27.56
N PRO A 765 -7.21 -7.05 -28.80
CA PRO A 765 -8.53 -7.02 -29.45
C PRO A 765 -9.25 -8.38 -29.46
N ASP A 766 -8.50 -9.50 -29.41
CA ASP A 766 -9.03 -10.86 -29.35
C ASP A 766 -9.47 -11.26 -27.92
N GLY A 767 -9.15 -10.43 -26.93
CA GLY A 767 -9.56 -10.61 -25.53
C GLY A 767 -8.58 -11.37 -24.65
N GLU A 768 -7.34 -11.55 -25.09
CA GLU A 768 -6.26 -12.17 -24.33
C GLU A 768 -5.49 -11.12 -23.52
N VAL A 769 -5.10 -11.44 -22.28
CA VAL A 769 -4.30 -10.55 -21.45
C VAL A 769 -2.94 -10.32 -22.10
N LEU A 770 -2.54 -9.06 -22.27
CA LEU A 770 -1.23 -8.72 -22.79
C LEU A 770 -0.15 -9.09 -21.76
N ILE A 771 0.92 -9.73 -22.24
CA ILE A 771 2.04 -10.19 -21.42
C ILE A 771 3.35 -9.71 -22.05
N ASP A 772 4.22 -9.09 -21.27
CA ASP A 772 5.50 -8.58 -21.74
C ASP A 772 6.59 -9.67 -21.85
N ALA A 773 7.77 -9.28 -22.31
CA ALA A 773 8.91 -10.19 -22.48
C ALA A 773 9.48 -10.76 -21.17
N ALA A 774 9.09 -10.20 -20.02
CA ALA A 774 9.42 -10.69 -18.68
C ALA A 774 8.34 -11.60 -18.09
N GLY A 775 7.24 -11.86 -18.82
CA GLY A 775 6.10 -12.63 -18.33
C GLY A 775 5.12 -11.84 -17.45
N ARG A 776 5.29 -10.51 -17.34
CA ARG A 776 4.42 -9.65 -16.54
C ARG A 776 3.14 -9.31 -17.32
N ARG A 777 2.01 -9.38 -16.66
CA ARG A 777 0.70 -9.06 -17.25
C ARG A 777 0.49 -7.55 -17.30
N SER A 778 -0.11 -7.05 -18.37
CA SER A 778 -0.49 -5.65 -18.50
C SER A 778 -1.79 -5.37 -17.77
N TYR A 779 -1.78 -4.36 -16.91
CA TYR A 779 -2.96 -3.87 -16.20
C TYR A 779 -2.91 -2.34 -16.06
N VAL A 780 -4.08 -1.75 -15.81
CA VAL A 780 -4.22 -0.32 -15.58
C VAL A 780 -3.59 0.04 -14.24
N THR A 781 -2.58 0.90 -14.25
CA THR A 781 -1.92 1.39 -13.03
C THR A 781 -2.61 2.61 -12.45
N SER A 782 -3.10 3.49 -13.31
CA SER A 782 -3.85 4.70 -12.94
C SER A 782 -4.94 5.00 -13.95
N ALA A 783 -6.04 5.60 -13.47
CA ALA A 783 -7.20 5.94 -14.30
C ALA A 783 -7.86 7.24 -13.82
N GLY A 784 -8.40 8.02 -14.76
CA GLY A 784 -9.18 9.21 -14.44
C GLY A 784 -9.60 10.00 -15.68
N PRO A 785 -10.52 10.96 -15.49
CA PRO A 785 -10.90 11.87 -16.58
C PRO A 785 -9.74 12.81 -16.93
N ALA A 786 -9.70 13.20 -18.19
CA ALA A 786 -8.84 14.23 -18.75
C ALA A 786 -9.72 15.35 -19.33
N PRO A 787 -10.14 16.29 -18.50
CA PRO A 787 -11.13 17.29 -18.87
C PRO A 787 -10.67 18.22 -20.01
N SER A 788 -9.34 18.45 -20.13
CA SER A 788 -8.78 19.24 -21.23
C SER A 788 -8.92 18.55 -22.57
N LEU A 789 -8.87 17.21 -22.58
CA LEU A 789 -8.96 16.38 -23.78
C LEU A 789 -10.39 15.88 -24.07
N GLY A 790 -11.32 16.01 -23.09
CA GLY A 790 -12.66 15.43 -23.17
C GLY A 790 -12.65 13.89 -23.26
N ARG A 791 -11.67 13.24 -22.61
CA ARG A 791 -11.47 11.79 -22.65
C ARG A 791 -11.28 11.22 -21.25
N TYR A 792 -11.39 9.91 -21.12
CA TYR A 792 -11.02 9.17 -19.93
C TYR A 792 -9.70 8.44 -20.19
N LEU A 793 -8.67 8.73 -19.38
CA LEU A 793 -7.32 8.21 -19.55
C LEU A 793 -7.00 7.08 -18.58
N LEU A 794 -6.14 6.18 -19.06
CA LEU A 794 -5.58 5.07 -18.30
C LEU A 794 -4.06 5.06 -18.53
N LEU A 795 -3.29 4.73 -17.50
CA LEU A 795 -1.87 4.41 -17.66
C LEU A 795 -1.70 2.90 -17.50
N ALA A 796 -0.87 2.28 -18.35
CA ALA A 796 -0.55 0.87 -18.28
C ALA A 796 0.82 0.59 -18.93
N TYR A 797 1.54 -0.39 -18.40
CA TYR A 797 2.70 -0.94 -19.09
C TYR A 797 2.24 -1.94 -20.15
N LEU A 798 2.67 -1.72 -21.39
CA LEU A 798 2.35 -2.60 -22.51
C LEU A 798 3.61 -3.28 -23.06
N PRO A 799 3.48 -4.51 -23.60
CA PRO A 799 4.54 -5.12 -24.38
C PRO A 799 4.94 -4.20 -25.53
N LEU A 800 6.20 -4.21 -25.93
CA LEU A 800 6.74 -3.27 -26.94
C LEU A 800 5.98 -3.31 -28.27
N ALA A 801 5.47 -4.48 -28.67
CA ALA A 801 4.69 -4.64 -29.90
C ALA A 801 3.35 -3.91 -29.88
N GLN A 802 2.81 -3.61 -28.71
CA GLN A 802 1.58 -2.87 -28.49
C GLN A 802 1.80 -1.42 -28.03
N ALA A 803 3.03 -1.05 -27.72
CA ALA A 803 3.40 0.30 -27.25
C ALA A 803 3.62 1.29 -28.42
N GLU A 804 2.66 1.36 -29.33
CA GLU A 804 2.68 2.26 -30.51
C GLU A 804 1.40 3.11 -30.52
N LEU A 805 1.52 4.38 -30.94
CA LEU A 805 0.38 5.28 -31.09
C LEU A 805 -0.67 4.69 -32.04
N GLY A 806 -1.94 4.78 -31.66
CA GLY A 806 -3.07 4.25 -32.44
C GLY A 806 -3.32 2.75 -32.24
N THR A 807 -2.53 2.05 -31.42
CA THR A 807 -2.78 0.64 -31.13
C THR A 807 -4.07 0.48 -30.35
N ALA A 808 -5.00 -0.33 -30.89
CA ALA A 808 -6.25 -0.69 -30.23
C ALA A 808 -6.02 -1.78 -29.19
N VAL A 809 -6.60 -1.60 -28.00
CA VAL A 809 -6.60 -2.56 -26.88
C VAL A 809 -7.99 -2.57 -26.22
N GLN A 810 -8.20 -3.49 -25.29
CA GLN A 810 -9.40 -3.52 -24.47
C GLN A 810 -9.02 -3.50 -23.00
N VAL A 811 -9.92 -2.99 -22.14
CA VAL A 811 -9.79 -3.03 -20.68
C VAL A 811 -11.03 -3.70 -20.11
N GLN A 812 -10.87 -4.72 -19.28
CA GLN A 812 -12.00 -5.41 -18.67
C GLN A 812 -12.32 -4.81 -17.29
N TYR A 813 -13.53 -4.27 -17.14
CA TYR A 813 -14.01 -3.69 -15.89
C TYR A 813 -15.44 -4.10 -15.59
N LEU A 814 -15.67 -4.64 -14.38
CA LEU A 814 -16.99 -5.13 -13.90
C LEU A 814 -17.75 -6.01 -14.94
N GLY A 815 -17.04 -6.94 -15.56
CA GLY A 815 -17.60 -7.86 -16.56
C GLY A 815 -17.77 -7.27 -17.96
N THR A 816 -17.46 -5.97 -18.15
CA THR A 816 -17.57 -5.28 -19.45
C THR A 816 -16.19 -5.10 -20.06
N ARG A 817 -16.05 -5.32 -21.36
CA ARG A 817 -14.84 -4.97 -22.13
C ARG A 817 -15.01 -3.59 -22.73
N LEU A 818 -14.12 -2.68 -22.33
CA LEU A 818 -14.11 -1.29 -22.79
C LEU A 818 -13.01 -1.14 -23.85
N ALA A 819 -13.35 -0.59 -25.00
CA ALA A 819 -12.37 -0.30 -26.04
C ALA A 819 -11.47 0.87 -25.62
N ALA A 820 -10.19 0.76 -25.93
CA ALA A 820 -9.20 1.81 -25.66
C ALA A 820 -8.14 1.86 -26.76
N GLU A 821 -7.48 3.00 -26.88
CA GLU A 821 -6.44 3.28 -27.86
C GLU A 821 -5.21 3.88 -27.18
N VAL A 822 -4.03 3.50 -27.61
CA VAL A 822 -2.76 4.12 -27.18
C VAL A 822 -2.65 5.53 -27.79
N ILE A 823 -2.64 6.56 -26.92
CA ILE A 823 -2.54 7.97 -27.34
C ILE A 823 -1.25 8.66 -26.87
N GLY A 824 -0.46 7.99 -26.05
CA GLY A 824 0.84 8.44 -25.59
C GLY A 824 1.75 7.28 -25.26
N VAL A 825 3.05 7.44 -25.52
CA VAL A 825 4.08 6.42 -25.25
C VAL A 825 5.20 7.05 -24.46
N GLY A 826 5.61 6.41 -23.37
CA GLY A 826 6.69 6.90 -22.52
C GLY A 826 6.37 8.26 -21.90
N ARG A 827 7.31 9.21 -21.99
CA ARG A 827 7.18 10.56 -21.45
C ARG A 827 6.41 11.54 -22.30
N THR A 828 5.99 11.16 -23.50
CA THR A 828 5.23 12.06 -24.37
C THR A 828 3.80 12.20 -23.86
N PRO A 829 3.41 13.35 -23.29
CA PRO A 829 2.08 13.51 -22.72
C PRO A 829 1.05 13.74 -23.83
N PRO A 830 -0.19 13.27 -23.62
CA PRO A 830 -1.26 13.51 -24.59
C PRO A 830 -1.77 14.97 -24.60
N PHE A 831 -1.54 15.72 -23.52
CA PHE A 831 -1.89 17.14 -23.43
C PHE A 831 -0.63 18.00 -23.35
N ASP A 832 -0.53 19.03 -24.19
CA ASP A 832 0.60 19.96 -24.26
C ASP A 832 1.96 19.23 -24.27
N PRO A 833 2.25 18.44 -25.34
CA PRO A 833 3.44 17.57 -25.39
C PRO A 833 4.76 18.33 -25.35
N GLU A 834 4.75 19.61 -25.72
CA GLU A 834 5.93 20.49 -25.72
C GLU A 834 6.13 21.24 -24.41
N ASP A 835 5.26 21.04 -23.41
CA ASP A 835 5.24 21.77 -22.14
C ASP A 835 5.14 23.31 -22.31
N SER A 836 4.50 23.76 -23.37
CA SER A 836 4.41 25.18 -23.72
C SER A 836 3.72 26.00 -22.63
N ARG A 837 2.69 25.44 -21.99
CA ARG A 837 1.94 26.09 -20.90
C ARG A 837 2.77 26.29 -19.63
N MET A 838 3.75 25.43 -19.41
CA MET A 838 4.57 25.40 -18.21
C MET A 838 5.91 26.15 -18.40
N LYS A 839 6.52 26.00 -19.58
CA LYS A 839 7.87 26.47 -19.85
C LYS A 839 7.95 27.70 -20.79
N HIS A 840 6.92 27.90 -21.64
CA HIS A 840 6.89 28.98 -22.64
C HIS A 840 5.47 29.54 -22.81
N PRO A 841 4.84 30.10 -21.76
CA PRO A 841 3.44 30.52 -21.79
C PRO A 841 3.15 31.58 -22.86
N ASP A 842 4.14 32.32 -23.39
CA ASP A 842 4.02 33.32 -24.39
C ASP A 842 4.30 32.87 -25.85
N GLY A 843 4.49 31.56 -26.07
CA GLY A 843 4.68 31.02 -27.42
C GLY A 843 6.00 31.37 -28.13
N ALA A 844 7.01 31.81 -27.36
CA ALA A 844 8.32 32.15 -27.92
C ALA A 844 9.21 30.90 -27.99
N ASP A 845 9.58 30.50 -29.20
CA ASP A 845 10.63 29.52 -29.46
C ASP A 845 11.92 29.80 -28.68
N SER A 846 12.22 29.01 -27.67
CA SER A 846 13.55 28.97 -27.12
C SER A 846 14.04 27.53 -27.09
N ALA A 847 14.75 27.12 -28.13
CA ALA A 847 15.59 25.95 -28.15
C ALA A 847 16.73 26.12 -27.13
N GLY A 848 16.46 25.89 -25.86
CA GLY A 848 17.43 25.72 -24.80
C GLY A 848 17.86 24.26 -24.67
N PRO A 849 19.11 23.95 -24.30
CA PRO A 849 19.61 22.58 -24.28
C PRO A 849 18.84 21.74 -23.26
N GLY A 850 18.31 20.60 -23.71
CA GLY A 850 17.50 19.67 -22.93
C GLY A 850 18.15 19.26 -21.60
N VAL A 851 17.33 19.32 -20.55
CA VAL A 851 17.63 18.79 -19.21
C VAL A 851 17.27 17.31 -19.20
#